data_3dcdbafffc2543aed452a8674a586bf8
#
_entry.id   3dcdbafffc2543aed452a8674a586bf8
#
_cell.length_a   1.000
_cell.length_b   1.000
_cell.length_c   1.000
_cell.angle_alpha   90.00
_cell.angle_beta   90.00
_cell.angle_gamma   90.00
#
_symmetry.space_group_name_H-M   'P 1'
#
loop_
_entity.id
_entity.type
_entity.pdbx_description
1 polymer ?
#
loop_
_entity_poly.entity_id
_entity_poly.type
_entity_poly.pdbx_seq_one_letter_code
_entity_poly.pdbx_strand_id
1 'polypeptide(L)'
;TVVTSFSDFQAKFGDVFKSGSNSYQFLTSHAAEEYLKNSNTLTVVRILDGTFAPASASVGAQGLVETAGTFASGTLTLTDGTDFQNQEVTIGGVDFTFVKDNTNFTNTATQIFVTSGALATSAGNLRDAINNNVATHGLNISASSAAGVITISGSSAGTGANLSAASSSGGFVFNGVATQAVEGGTSGVGASSFVLETLADGTIMNNADTTKTTNNILLSGSKHNIRYEVTNVNNTKGTFNLLIRAGNDNHKRKQTLETYNNVSLDPNSVNFIKKLIGDQKQNLKTDGSTKYLQLSGSYPNKSRFVRVASSALTVDYLDENGTIRRNALSSSLPNAGSGSSNGGFEGGLDGKSGFDALGNQNGDVGQAVKFYEEIGSQTQGFPMSSGADGTDAYTDALDLLANQDEYDINLILTPGIIANTHTTIASKVIDVCESRGDCFAVLDPVAFDSTLSQATTEAGGRDSNFAAMYWPWIKVPDTQVAGTQRWVPPSTVMGGIYAFNDRVAHPWFAPAGLNRGGITTAIQAERKLTQGNRDDLYDSNVNPIATFPGQGVTVFGQKTLQKKASALDRINVRRLLIRVKKFVASSSRFLVFEQNTAATRRRFLGIVNPFLEQVQSQSGLSAFRVVMDETNNTPDTIDRNQLVGQLFLQPTRTAEFIVLDF
;
A
#
# COMPACT_ATOMS: atom_id res chain seq x y z
N THR A 1 0.25 3.39 7.46
CA THR A 1 0.83 4.76 7.51
C THR A 1 -0.16 5.73 8.13
N VAL A 2 0.30 6.53 9.08
CA VAL A 2 -0.50 7.60 9.70
C VAL A 2 -0.27 8.91 8.95
N VAL A 3 -1.35 9.62 8.65
CA VAL A 3 -1.36 10.96 8.05
C VAL A 3 -2.14 11.92 8.94
N THR A 4 -1.71 13.19 8.96
CA THR A 4 -2.25 14.20 9.86
C THR A 4 -3.00 15.34 9.14
N SER A 5 -2.88 15.40 7.82
CA SER A 5 -3.55 16.36 6.96
C SER A 5 -3.75 15.80 5.57
N PHE A 6 -4.66 16.38 4.79
CA PHE A 6 -4.86 15.95 3.41
C PHE A 6 -3.63 16.22 2.54
N SER A 7 -2.90 17.29 2.78
CA SER A 7 -1.62 17.54 2.10
C SER A 7 -0.54 16.49 2.42
N ASP A 8 -0.51 15.96 3.65
CA ASP A 8 0.36 14.85 4.02
C ASP A 8 -0.06 13.54 3.33
N PHE A 9 -1.39 13.32 3.19
CA PHE A 9 -1.93 12.21 2.40
C PHE A 9 -1.50 12.31 0.93
N GLN A 10 -1.70 13.47 0.29
CA GLN A 10 -1.31 13.70 -1.10
C GLN A 10 0.19 13.51 -1.34
N ALA A 11 1.02 13.96 -0.41
CA ALA A 11 2.48 13.81 -0.51
C ALA A 11 2.94 12.34 -0.46
N LYS A 12 2.19 11.47 0.24
CA LYS A 12 2.54 10.05 0.43
C LYS A 12 1.86 9.12 -0.57
N PHE A 13 0.59 9.39 -0.91
CA PHE A 13 -0.25 8.49 -1.70
C PHE A 13 -0.64 9.08 -3.06
N GLY A 14 -0.32 10.35 -3.30
CA GLY A 14 -0.78 11.08 -4.48
C GLY A 14 -2.25 11.46 -4.38
N ASP A 15 -2.82 11.85 -5.52
CA ASP A 15 -4.21 12.32 -5.57
C ASP A 15 -4.88 11.92 -6.89
N VAL A 16 -4.78 12.74 -7.94
CA VAL A 16 -5.44 12.53 -9.23
C VAL A 16 -4.49 11.89 -10.24
N PHE A 17 -4.99 10.97 -11.02
CA PHE A 17 -4.29 10.39 -12.15
C PHE A 17 -5.20 10.35 -13.40
N LYS A 18 -4.59 10.22 -14.57
CA LYS A 18 -5.30 10.05 -15.84
C LYS A 18 -5.22 8.61 -16.31
N SER A 19 -6.34 8.14 -16.90
CA SER A 19 -6.38 6.96 -17.73
C SER A 19 -7.10 7.32 -19.02
N GLY A 20 -6.41 7.30 -20.13
CA GLY A 20 -6.92 7.82 -21.40
C GLY A 20 -7.20 9.34 -21.32
N SER A 21 -8.39 9.74 -21.74
CA SER A 21 -8.87 11.13 -21.70
C SER A 21 -9.47 11.53 -20.34
N ASN A 22 -9.72 10.58 -19.45
CA ASN A 22 -10.41 10.80 -18.18
C ASN A 22 -9.41 10.94 -17.03
N SER A 23 -9.79 11.74 -16.06
CA SER A 23 -9.07 11.86 -14.78
C SER A 23 -9.83 11.13 -13.69
N TYR A 24 -9.11 10.43 -12.82
CA TYR A 24 -9.65 9.61 -11.75
C TYR A 24 -8.98 9.93 -10.42
N GLN A 25 -9.69 9.62 -9.35
CA GLN A 25 -9.20 9.64 -7.99
C GLN A 25 -9.75 8.42 -7.27
N PHE A 26 -8.94 7.74 -6.47
CA PHE A 26 -9.43 6.61 -5.68
C PHE A 26 -10.45 7.09 -4.65
N LEU A 27 -11.47 6.28 -4.38
CA LEU A 27 -12.50 6.61 -3.37
C LEU A 27 -11.90 6.81 -1.98
N THR A 28 -10.79 6.13 -1.67
CA THR A 28 -10.03 6.35 -0.43
C THR A 28 -9.48 7.76 -0.34
N SER A 29 -9.06 8.39 -1.45
CA SER A 29 -8.59 9.77 -1.45
C SER A 29 -9.73 10.74 -1.14
N HIS A 30 -10.93 10.54 -1.72
CA HIS A 30 -12.12 11.30 -1.36
C HIS A 30 -12.49 11.13 0.13
N ALA A 31 -12.46 9.89 0.64
CA ALA A 31 -12.75 9.61 2.04
C ALA A 31 -11.73 10.25 2.99
N ALA A 32 -10.45 10.22 2.62
CA ALA A 32 -9.39 10.87 3.37
C ALA A 32 -9.55 12.39 3.41
N GLU A 33 -9.89 13.02 2.28
CA GLU A 33 -10.17 14.45 2.21
C GLU A 33 -11.33 14.83 3.13
N GLU A 34 -12.46 14.12 3.03
CA GLU A 34 -13.65 14.39 3.86
C GLU A 34 -13.36 14.20 5.36
N TYR A 35 -12.66 13.14 5.73
CA TYR A 35 -12.33 12.85 7.12
C TYR A 35 -11.35 13.89 7.70
N LEU A 36 -10.29 14.21 6.97
CA LEU A 36 -9.23 15.12 7.43
C LEU A 36 -9.64 16.60 7.47
N LYS A 37 -10.81 16.98 6.91
CA LYS A 37 -11.44 18.30 7.16
C LYS A 37 -11.83 18.48 8.63
N ASN A 38 -12.10 17.42 9.35
CA ASN A 38 -12.63 17.44 10.70
C ASN A 38 -11.77 16.72 11.74
N SER A 39 -10.78 15.93 11.31
CA SER A 39 -9.87 15.16 12.16
C SER A 39 -8.41 15.38 11.73
N ASN A 40 -7.48 15.10 12.62
CA ASN A 40 -6.05 15.25 12.39
C ASN A 40 -5.27 13.92 12.46
N THR A 41 -5.95 12.80 12.47
CA THR A 41 -5.29 11.48 12.55
C THR A 41 -6.07 10.46 11.72
N LEU A 42 -5.44 9.98 10.66
CA LEU A 42 -5.98 8.95 9.78
C LEU A 42 -4.91 7.89 9.53
N THR A 43 -5.23 6.64 9.83
CA THR A 43 -4.41 5.50 9.43
C THR A 43 -4.84 5.02 8.06
N VAL A 44 -3.93 5.08 7.10
CA VAL A 44 -4.15 4.61 5.73
C VAL A 44 -3.42 3.29 5.53
N VAL A 45 -4.14 2.29 5.06
CA VAL A 45 -3.58 1.01 4.59
C VAL A 45 -3.73 0.96 3.09
N ARG A 46 -2.61 0.91 2.39
CA ARG A 46 -2.59 0.77 0.94
C ARG A 46 -2.70 -0.71 0.60
N ILE A 47 -3.64 -1.04 -0.26
CA ILE A 47 -3.79 -2.39 -0.80
C ILE A 47 -2.94 -2.48 -2.05
N LEU A 48 -2.04 -3.46 -2.09
CA LEU A 48 -1.17 -3.75 -3.24
C LEU A 48 -1.20 -5.25 -3.51
N ASP A 49 -1.16 -5.58 -4.78
CA ASP A 49 -1.03 -6.95 -5.28
C ASP A 49 -0.35 -6.97 -6.65
N GLY A 50 0.20 -8.12 -7.05
CA GLY A 50 0.99 -8.24 -8.26
C GLY A 50 2.43 -7.75 -8.08
N THR A 51 3.02 -7.25 -9.15
CA THR A 51 4.40 -6.74 -9.12
C THR A 51 4.42 -5.29 -8.66
N PHE A 52 4.79 -5.06 -7.43
CA PHE A 52 4.97 -3.72 -6.87
C PHE A 52 6.39 -3.54 -6.31
N ALA A 53 6.91 -2.34 -6.37
CA ALA A 53 8.26 -2.00 -5.90
C ALA A 53 8.36 -0.53 -5.51
N PRO A 54 9.19 -0.17 -4.53
CA PRO A 54 9.52 1.23 -4.25
C PRO A 54 10.31 1.84 -5.41
N ALA A 55 10.21 3.13 -5.56
CA ALA A 55 11.07 3.87 -6.47
C ALA A 55 12.42 4.14 -5.82
N SER A 56 13.48 4.14 -6.62
CA SER A 56 14.85 4.35 -6.15
C SER A 56 15.57 5.46 -6.89
N ALA A 57 16.58 6.04 -6.23
CA ALA A 57 17.49 7.00 -6.81
C ALA A 57 18.93 6.65 -6.43
N SER A 58 19.74 6.31 -7.42
CA SER A 58 21.16 6.08 -7.21
C SER A 58 21.91 7.39 -7.33
N VAL A 59 22.66 7.75 -6.31
CA VAL A 59 23.47 8.98 -6.24
C VAL A 59 24.92 8.63 -6.57
N GLY A 60 25.39 9.12 -7.69
CA GLY A 60 26.76 8.84 -8.17
C GLY A 60 27.86 9.34 -7.23
N ALA A 61 28.92 8.56 -7.08
CA ALA A 61 30.13 8.93 -6.35
C ALA A 61 31.05 9.82 -7.21
N GLN A 62 31.91 10.59 -6.57
CA GLN A 62 32.89 11.46 -7.26
C GLN A 62 33.93 10.68 -8.06
N GLY A 63 34.31 9.48 -7.58
CA GLY A 63 35.20 8.58 -8.28
C GLY A 63 34.42 7.58 -9.11
N LEU A 64 34.74 7.52 -10.39
CA LEU A 64 34.19 6.47 -11.27
C LEU A 64 34.92 5.16 -10.98
N VAL A 65 34.41 4.38 -10.05
CA VAL A 65 34.69 2.94 -9.97
C VAL A 65 33.48 2.24 -10.51
N GLU A 66 33.37 2.18 -11.81
CA GLU A 66 32.42 1.26 -12.45
C GLU A 66 32.93 -0.17 -12.22
N THR A 67 32.20 -0.96 -11.49
CA THR A 67 32.35 -2.41 -11.59
C THR A 67 31.77 -2.80 -12.93
N ALA A 68 32.60 -3.13 -13.88
CA ALA A 68 32.14 -3.60 -15.17
C ALA A 68 31.22 -4.79 -14.98
N GLY A 69 30.06 -4.78 -15.63
CA GLY A 69 29.18 -5.93 -15.65
C GLY A 69 29.91 -7.12 -16.28
N THR A 70 29.54 -8.31 -15.86
CA THR A 70 30.06 -9.54 -16.47
C THR A 70 29.12 -10.01 -17.58
N PHE A 71 29.69 -10.60 -18.60
CA PHE A 71 28.92 -11.25 -19.64
C PHE A 71 28.47 -12.63 -19.14
N ALA A 72 27.20 -12.98 -19.39
CA ALA A 72 26.75 -14.36 -19.22
C ALA A 72 27.54 -15.25 -20.18
N SER A 73 27.92 -16.46 -19.75
CA SER A 73 28.63 -17.39 -20.59
C SER A 73 28.24 -18.84 -20.30
N GLY A 74 28.32 -19.68 -21.31
CA GLY A 74 28.10 -21.12 -21.22
C GLY A 74 28.81 -21.82 -22.35
N THR A 75 29.22 -23.06 -22.14
CA THR A 75 29.82 -23.91 -23.16
C THR A 75 28.91 -25.08 -23.50
N LEU A 76 28.70 -25.30 -24.78
CA LEU A 76 28.02 -26.48 -25.32
C LEU A 76 29.06 -27.33 -26.05
N THR A 77 29.23 -28.57 -25.61
CA THR A 77 30.14 -29.55 -26.23
C THR A 77 29.32 -30.56 -26.99
N LEU A 78 29.64 -30.76 -28.25
CA LEU A 78 29.15 -31.86 -29.06
C LEU A 78 30.04 -33.09 -28.79
N THR A 79 29.49 -34.15 -28.22
CA THR A 79 30.28 -35.28 -27.69
C THR A 79 30.09 -36.57 -28.49
N ASP A 80 29.05 -36.67 -29.30
CA ASP A 80 28.70 -37.94 -29.93
C ASP A 80 28.41 -37.77 -31.42
N GLY A 81 28.99 -38.66 -32.19
CA GLY A 81 28.70 -38.88 -33.60
C GLY A 81 29.04 -37.73 -34.55
N THR A 82 28.89 -38.02 -35.83
CA THR A 82 29.06 -37.05 -36.91
C THR A 82 27.73 -36.60 -37.52
N ASP A 83 26.62 -37.20 -37.08
CA ASP A 83 25.28 -36.92 -37.61
C ASP A 83 24.31 -36.64 -36.48
N PHE A 84 23.90 -35.38 -36.38
CA PHE A 84 22.94 -34.90 -35.39
C PHE A 84 21.54 -34.70 -35.98
N GLN A 85 21.21 -35.41 -37.08
CA GLN A 85 19.96 -35.29 -37.77
C GLN A 85 18.74 -35.34 -36.83
N ASN A 86 17.88 -34.34 -36.93
CA ASN A 86 16.67 -34.14 -36.10
C ASN A 86 16.94 -34.06 -34.56
N GLN A 87 18.14 -33.73 -34.15
CA GLN A 87 18.44 -33.41 -32.78
C GLN A 87 18.32 -31.91 -32.55
N GLU A 88 17.93 -31.51 -31.34
CA GLU A 88 17.65 -30.14 -31.00
C GLU A 88 18.45 -29.66 -29.79
N VAL A 89 18.84 -28.41 -29.86
CA VAL A 89 19.41 -27.65 -28.73
C VAL A 89 18.51 -26.42 -28.53
N THR A 90 17.87 -26.37 -27.39
CA THR A 90 17.04 -25.22 -27.01
C THR A 90 17.87 -24.22 -26.20
N ILE A 91 17.91 -22.97 -26.60
CA ILE A 91 18.56 -21.87 -25.89
C ILE A 91 17.58 -20.71 -25.74
N GLY A 92 17.25 -20.36 -24.50
CA GLY A 92 16.32 -19.26 -24.23
C GLY A 92 14.92 -19.42 -24.87
N GLY A 93 14.47 -20.68 -25.02
CA GLY A 93 13.19 -21.01 -25.65
C GLY A 93 13.21 -21.05 -27.19
N VAL A 94 14.38 -20.92 -27.81
CA VAL A 94 14.57 -21.07 -29.25
C VAL A 94 15.23 -22.42 -29.53
N ASP A 95 14.62 -23.21 -30.42
CA ASP A 95 15.09 -24.51 -30.80
C ASP A 95 16.00 -24.43 -32.03
N PHE A 96 17.22 -24.94 -31.88
CA PHE A 96 18.19 -25.09 -32.96
C PHE A 96 18.22 -26.58 -33.39
N THR A 97 17.50 -26.87 -34.48
CA THR A 97 17.32 -28.23 -35.01
C THR A 97 18.40 -28.55 -36.03
N PHE A 98 19.13 -29.61 -35.85
CA PHE A 98 20.13 -30.07 -36.78
C PHE A 98 19.50 -30.91 -37.89
N VAL A 99 19.73 -30.51 -39.15
CA VAL A 99 19.24 -31.19 -40.34
C VAL A 99 20.39 -31.50 -41.32
N LYS A 100 20.30 -32.61 -42.02
CA LYS A 100 21.34 -33.00 -42.98
C LYS A 100 21.21 -32.25 -44.32
N ASP A 101 19.99 -31.89 -44.66
CA ASP A 101 19.66 -31.10 -45.85
C ASP A 101 18.59 -30.06 -45.46
N ASN A 102 18.89 -28.79 -45.63
CA ASN A 102 18.03 -27.67 -45.24
C ASN A 102 17.44 -26.91 -46.45
N THR A 103 17.47 -27.47 -47.63
CA THR A 103 17.05 -26.75 -48.86
C THR A 103 15.64 -26.29 -48.87
N ASN A 104 14.76 -26.83 -48.02
CA ASN A 104 13.33 -26.50 -47.95
C ASN A 104 12.89 -25.96 -46.55
N PHE A 105 13.78 -25.60 -45.66
CA PHE A 105 13.42 -25.14 -44.34
C PHE A 105 13.48 -23.62 -44.23
N THR A 106 12.50 -23.06 -43.53
CA THR A 106 12.44 -21.63 -43.20
C THR A 106 12.73 -21.43 -41.72
N ASN A 107 13.72 -20.63 -41.38
CA ASN A 107 14.01 -20.27 -40.01
C ASN A 107 12.86 -19.41 -39.42
N THR A 108 12.45 -19.74 -38.22
CA THR A 108 11.44 -18.99 -37.47
C THR A 108 12.03 -18.53 -36.11
N ALA A 109 11.35 -17.63 -35.41
CA ALA A 109 11.79 -17.17 -34.12
C ALA A 109 11.87 -18.26 -33.05
N THR A 110 11.13 -19.36 -33.23
CA THR A 110 11.07 -20.49 -32.30
C THR A 110 11.87 -21.69 -32.74
N GLN A 111 12.35 -21.70 -33.98
CA GLN A 111 13.10 -22.82 -34.54
C GLN A 111 14.09 -22.35 -35.58
N ILE A 112 15.36 -22.68 -35.42
CA ILE A 112 16.45 -22.34 -36.31
C ILE A 112 17.11 -23.65 -36.80
N PHE A 113 17.16 -23.86 -38.12
CA PHE A 113 17.72 -25.04 -38.69
C PHE A 113 19.23 -24.93 -38.84
N VAL A 114 19.95 -25.95 -38.46
CA VAL A 114 21.41 -26.03 -38.45
C VAL A 114 21.84 -27.25 -39.29
N THR A 115 22.79 -27.08 -40.19
CA THR A 115 23.28 -28.18 -41.00
C THR A 115 24.09 -29.21 -40.14
N SER A 116 23.71 -30.47 -40.21
CA SER A 116 24.38 -31.59 -39.53
C SER A 116 25.58 -32.07 -40.33
N GLY A 117 26.64 -32.45 -39.62
CA GLY A 117 27.89 -32.95 -40.23
C GLY A 117 28.91 -33.41 -39.19
N ALA A 118 30.20 -33.35 -39.52
CA ALA A 118 31.26 -33.64 -38.54
C ALA A 118 31.17 -32.65 -37.35
N LEU A 119 31.65 -33.10 -36.17
CA LEU A 119 31.55 -32.33 -34.90
C LEU A 119 31.96 -30.87 -35.04
N ALA A 120 33.12 -30.60 -35.64
CA ALA A 120 33.59 -29.24 -35.83
C ALA A 120 32.72 -28.46 -36.84
N THR A 121 32.18 -29.11 -37.86
CA THR A 121 31.28 -28.52 -38.85
C THR A 121 29.92 -28.19 -38.20
N SER A 122 29.35 -29.12 -37.47
CA SER A 122 28.08 -28.92 -36.78
C SER A 122 28.20 -27.86 -35.70
N ALA A 123 29.30 -27.78 -34.96
CA ALA A 123 29.57 -26.71 -34.02
C ALA A 123 29.73 -25.35 -34.72
N GLY A 124 30.41 -25.30 -35.87
CA GLY A 124 30.52 -24.13 -36.69
C GLY A 124 29.17 -23.61 -37.24
N ASN A 125 28.33 -24.52 -37.72
CA ASN A 125 27.03 -24.21 -38.24
C ASN A 125 26.07 -23.70 -37.13
N LEU A 126 26.09 -24.28 -35.95
CA LEU A 126 25.31 -23.78 -34.81
C LEU A 126 25.80 -22.39 -34.36
N ARG A 127 27.13 -22.16 -34.28
CA ARG A 127 27.71 -20.84 -34.08
C ARG A 127 27.15 -19.80 -35.07
N ASP A 128 27.17 -20.16 -36.36
CA ASP A 128 26.75 -19.29 -37.44
C ASP A 128 25.21 -19.06 -37.40
N ALA A 129 24.46 -20.09 -37.04
CA ALA A 129 23.03 -19.96 -36.82
C ALA A 129 22.70 -18.97 -35.68
N ILE A 130 23.43 -19.06 -34.57
CA ILE A 130 23.28 -18.12 -33.46
C ILE A 130 23.65 -16.71 -33.89
N ASN A 131 24.80 -16.52 -34.53
CA ASN A 131 25.30 -15.18 -34.83
C ASN A 131 24.59 -14.48 -36.00
N ASN A 132 24.15 -15.21 -37.00
CA ASN A 132 23.57 -14.65 -38.21
C ASN A 132 22.05 -14.51 -38.18
N ASN A 133 21.36 -15.15 -37.23
CA ASN A 133 19.89 -15.11 -37.15
C ASN A 133 19.39 -14.31 -35.93
N VAL A 134 20.16 -13.37 -35.41
CA VAL A 134 19.79 -12.55 -34.23
C VAL A 134 18.44 -11.85 -34.41
N ALA A 135 18.14 -11.35 -35.61
CA ALA A 135 16.85 -10.72 -35.90
C ALA A 135 15.67 -11.71 -35.89
N THR A 136 15.94 -13.00 -36.10
CA THR A 136 14.92 -14.05 -36.14
C THR A 136 14.67 -14.65 -34.75
N HIS A 137 15.72 -14.99 -34.01
CA HIS A 137 15.57 -15.62 -32.70
C HIS A 137 15.45 -14.60 -31.53
N GLY A 138 15.90 -13.37 -31.72
CA GLY A 138 15.76 -12.30 -30.71
C GLY A 138 16.61 -12.47 -29.44
N LEU A 139 17.52 -13.48 -29.39
CA LEU A 139 18.39 -13.71 -28.24
C LEU A 139 19.56 -12.72 -28.22
N ASN A 140 19.85 -12.14 -27.05
CA ASN A 140 20.98 -11.22 -26.89
C ASN A 140 22.27 -11.98 -26.55
N ILE A 141 22.70 -12.85 -27.44
CA ILE A 141 23.87 -13.74 -27.32
C ILE A 141 24.73 -13.72 -28.60
N SER A 142 25.97 -14.12 -28.43
CA SER A 142 26.92 -14.44 -29.51
C SER A 142 27.58 -15.77 -29.24
N ALA A 143 28.08 -16.41 -30.27
CA ALA A 143 28.74 -17.68 -30.15
C ALA A 143 30.09 -17.71 -30.86
N SER A 144 31.02 -18.49 -30.32
CA SER A 144 32.27 -18.92 -30.96
C SER A 144 32.39 -20.44 -30.91
N SER A 145 33.13 -21.03 -31.84
CA SER A 145 33.31 -22.50 -31.85
C SER A 145 34.76 -22.91 -32.11
N ALA A 146 35.19 -23.93 -31.42
CA ALA A 146 36.50 -24.61 -31.64
C ALA A 146 36.36 -26.07 -31.34
N ALA A 147 36.80 -26.93 -32.27
CA ALA A 147 36.94 -28.42 -32.10
C ALA A 147 35.70 -29.13 -31.50
N GLY A 148 34.47 -28.72 -31.93
CA GLY A 148 33.23 -29.31 -31.44
C GLY A 148 32.68 -28.70 -30.16
N VAL A 149 33.34 -27.69 -29.60
CA VAL A 149 32.87 -26.91 -28.45
C VAL A 149 32.38 -25.56 -28.95
N ILE A 150 31.20 -25.14 -28.49
CA ILE A 150 30.63 -23.84 -28.77
C ILE A 150 30.58 -23.07 -27.44
N THR A 151 31.22 -21.92 -27.42
CA THR A 151 31.12 -20.97 -26.32
C THR A 151 30.07 -19.95 -26.65
N ILE A 152 29.03 -19.86 -25.85
CA ILE A 152 27.94 -18.90 -25.98
C ILE A 152 28.17 -17.83 -24.94
N SER A 153 28.12 -16.57 -25.37
CA SER A 153 28.29 -15.40 -24.46
C SER A 153 27.18 -14.39 -24.69
N GLY A 154 26.75 -13.72 -23.64
CA GLY A 154 25.89 -12.55 -23.77
C GLY A 154 26.50 -11.49 -24.67
N SER A 155 25.72 -10.85 -25.53
CA SER A 155 26.18 -9.75 -26.38
C SER A 155 26.37 -8.45 -25.61
N SER A 156 25.83 -8.36 -24.40
CA SER A 156 26.00 -7.28 -23.45
C SER A 156 26.19 -7.82 -22.03
N ALA A 157 26.88 -7.07 -21.19
CA ALA A 157 26.99 -7.39 -19.78
C ALA A 157 25.61 -7.23 -19.11
N GLY A 158 25.29 -8.10 -18.17
CA GLY A 158 24.04 -8.06 -17.43
C GLY A 158 23.31 -9.39 -17.37
N THR A 159 22.27 -9.44 -16.54
CA THR A 159 21.43 -10.62 -16.36
C THR A 159 20.48 -10.90 -17.53
N GLY A 160 20.30 -9.96 -18.44
CA GLY A 160 19.40 -10.10 -19.59
C GLY A 160 19.86 -11.14 -20.63
N ALA A 161 21.11 -11.62 -20.56
CA ALA A 161 21.63 -12.71 -21.35
C ALA A 161 21.73 -14.04 -20.58
N ASN A 162 21.23 -14.11 -19.36
CA ASN A 162 21.10 -15.35 -18.60
C ASN A 162 19.92 -16.16 -19.16
N LEU A 163 20.18 -17.21 -19.88
CA LEU A 163 19.17 -18.01 -20.61
C LEU A 163 19.25 -19.47 -20.19
N SER A 164 18.10 -20.12 -20.08
CA SER A 164 18.03 -21.56 -19.92
C SER A 164 18.53 -22.26 -21.22
N ALA A 165 19.17 -23.40 -21.08
CA ALA A 165 19.55 -24.20 -22.20
C ALA A 165 19.23 -25.68 -21.92
N ALA A 166 18.79 -26.41 -22.94
CA ALA A 166 18.48 -27.83 -22.88
C ALA A 166 18.85 -28.51 -24.20
N SER A 167 18.98 -29.82 -24.22
CA SER A 167 19.18 -30.59 -25.44
C SER A 167 18.26 -31.81 -25.49
N SER A 168 17.86 -32.20 -26.68
CA SER A 168 17.03 -33.37 -26.93
C SER A 168 17.82 -34.70 -26.87
N SER A 169 19.15 -34.64 -26.80
CA SER A 169 20.02 -35.79 -26.89
C SER A 169 21.22 -35.69 -25.95
N GLY A 170 21.70 -36.85 -25.49
CA GLY A 170 22.93 -36.96 -24.70
C GLY A 170 24.22 -36.63 -25.48
N GLY A 171 24.12 -36.41 -26.80
CA GLY A 171 25.26 -35.95 -27.64
C GLY A 171 25.61 -34.47 -27.47
N PHE A 172 24.85 -33.74 -26.66
CA PHE A 172 25.07 -32.34 -26.34
C PHE A 172 25.25 -32.16 -24.84
N VAL A 173 26.36 -31.58 -24.44
CA VAL A 173 26.67 -31.39 -23.01
C VAL A 173 26.94 -29.90 -22.76
N PHE A 174 26.09 -29.28 -21.97
CA PHE A 174 26.26 -27.88 -21.52
C PHE A 174 27.14 -27.83 -20.27
N ASN A 175 28.25 -27.09 -20.29
CA ASN A 175 29.17 -26.92 -19.16
C ASN A 175 29.49 -28.23 -18.41
N GLY A 176 29.50 -29.34 -19.13
CA GLY A 176 29.74 -30.66 -18.56
C GLY A 176 28.52 -31.40 -18.01
N VAL A 177 27.31 -30.89 -18.15
CA VAL A 177 26.02 -31.50 -17.72
C VAL A 177 24.95 -31.42 -18.79
N ALA A 178 23.95 -32.29 -18.74
CA ALA A 178 22.94 -32.42 -19.81
C ALA A 178 21.94 -31.25 -19.88
N THR A 179 21.82 -30.48 -18.84
CA THR A 179 20.95 -29.26 -18.79
C THR A 179 21.65 -28.16 -18.01
N GLN A 180 21.88 -27.03 -18.63
CA GLN A 180 22.38 -25.85 -17.95
C GLN A 180 21.99 -24.55 -18.65
N ALA A 181 22.34 -23.43 -18.04
CA ALA A 181 22.04 -22.09 -18.50
C ALA A 181 23.32 -21.42 -19.06
N VAL A 182 23.12 -20.45 -19.93
CA VAL A 182 24.08 -19.38 -20.18
C VAL A 182 23.98 -18.45 -19.01
N GLU A 183 24.92 -18.47 -18.08
CA GLU A 183 24.80 -17.84 -16.76
C GLU A 183 26.01 -16.96 -16.41
N GLY A 184 25.93 -16.32 -15.21
CA GLY A 184 27.02 -15.53 -14.66
C GLY A 184 27.06 -14.10 -15.18
N GLY A 185 26.10 -13.71 -16.01
CA GLY A 185 25.94 -12.32 -16.39
C GLY A 185 25.52 -11.46 -15.19
N THR A 186 26.28 -10.44 -14.88
CA THR A 186 25.92 -9.43 -13.88
C THR A 186 25.87 -8.06 -14.51
N SER A 187 24.86 -7.31 -14.19
CA SER A 187 24.79 -5.91 -14.61
C SER A 187 25.94 -5.11 -14.00
N GLY A 188 26.60 -4.29 -14.79
CA GLY A 188 27.56 -3.33 -14.28
C GLY A 188 26.88 -2.40 -13.28
N VAL A 189 27.46 -2.25 -12.11
CA VAL A 189 27.00 -1.31 -11.10
C VAL A 189 27.90 -0.08 -11.20
N GLY A 190 27.38 1.05 -11.67
CA GLY A 190 28.04 2.34 -11.50
C GLY A 190 28.33 2.55 -10.01
N ALA A 191 29.51 3.07 -9.66
CA ALA A 191 29.82 3.36 -8.26
C ALA A 191 28.86 4.41 -7.73
N SER A 192 27.90 4.00 -6.94
CA SER A 192 26.99 4.87 -6.22
C SER A 192 27.56 5.24 -4.86
N SER A 193 27.45 6.50 -4.50
CA SER A 193 27.73 6.98 -3.17
C SER A 193 26.72 6.39 -2.18
N PHE A 194 25.46 6.46 -2.52
CA PHE A 194 24.34 5.84 -1.79
C PHE A 194 23.12 5.69 -2.72
N VAL A 195 22.21 4.84 -2.31
CA VAL A 195 20.92 4.65 -2.98
C VAL A 195 19.81 4.99 -2.00
N LEU A 196 18.92 5.88 -2.43
CA LEU A 196 17.70 6.20 -1.73
C LEU A 196 16.55 5.41 -2.33
N GLU A 197 15.63 4.94 -1.50
CA GLU A 197 14.35 4.38 -1.91
C GLU A 197 13.21 5.12 -1.24
N THR A 198 12.07 5.20 -1.93
CA THR A 198 10.83 5.70 -1.32
C THR A 198 10.34 4.75 -0.23
N LEU A 199 9.75 5.29 0.83
CA LEU A 199 9.15 4.45 1.90
C LEU A 199 7.90 3.72 1.41
N ALA A 200 7.15 4.35 0.48
CA ALA A 200 6.00 3.73 -0.15
C ALA A 200 6.40 3.03 -1.45
N ASP A 201 5.83 1.84 -1.68
CA ASP A 201 5.93 1.17 -2.96
C ASP A 201 5.12 1.94 -4.03
N GLY A 202 5.50 1.77 -5.29
CA GLY A 202 4.74 2.25 -6.43
C GLY A 202 5.11 3.64 -6.93
N THR A 203 4.31 4.04 -7.90
CA THR A 203 4.32 5.39 -8.48
C THR A 203 3.36 6.26 -7.69
N ILE A 204 3.80 7.45 -7.27
CA ILE A 204 2.93 8.37 -6.54
C ILE A 204 2.18 9.24 -7.54
N MET A 205 0.86 9.28 -7.43
CA MET A 205 -0.01 10.10 -8.25
C MET A 205 -0.06 11.53 -7.72
N ASN A 206 -0.16 12.50 -8.64
CA ASN A 206 -0.15 13.91 -8.30
C ASN A 206 -1.04 14.69 -9.27
N ASN A 207 -1.78 15.65 -8.77
CA ASN A 207 -2.58 16.59 -9.55
C ASN A 207 -1.84 17.91 -9.84
N ALA A 208 -0.63 18.10 -9.31
CA ALA A 208 -0.05 19.41 -9.12
C ALA A 208 0.45 20.08 -10.40
N ASP A 209 0.95 19.36 -11.38
CA ASP A 209 1.49 20.00 -12.58
C ASP A 209 1.43 19.08 -13.80
N THR A 210 0.45 19.32 -14.66
CA THR A 210 0.24 18.57 -15.90
C THR A 210 1.38 18.69 -16.90
N THR A 211 2.25 19.68 -16.76
CA THR A 211 3.40 19.88 -17.66
C THR A 211 4.57 18.95 -17.34
N LYS A 212 4.60 18.40 -16.12
CA LYS A 212 5.67 17.52 -15.64
C LYS A 212 5.30 16.06 -15.59
N THR A 213 4.06 15.73 -15.85
CA THR A 213 3.53 14.36 -15.77
C THR A 213 2.85 14.00 -17.08
N THR A 214 3.04 12.77 -17.54
CA THR A 214 2.24 12.22 -18.62
C THR A 214 0.91 11.76 -18.02
N ASN A 215 -0.20 12.26 -18.52
CA ASN A 215 -1.54 11.92 -18.04
C ASN A 215 -1.77 12.18 -16.52
N ASN A 216 -1.09 13.14 -15.92
CA ASN A 216 -1.10 13.43 -14.48
C ASN A 216 -0.60 12.26 -13.60
N ILE A 217 0.07 11.28 -14.17
CA ILE A 217 0.76 10.22 -13.45
C ILE A 217 2.22 10.59 -13.36
N LEU A 218 2.80 10.48 -12.17
CA LEU A 218 4.22 10.68 -11.98
C LEU A 218 5.00 9.54 -12.63
N LEU A 219 6.09 9.88 -13.32
CA LEU A 219 6.99 8.90 -13.87
C LEU A 219 7.66 8.13 -12.73
N SER A 220 7.21 6.90 -12.49
CA SER A 220 7.83 5.89 -11.61
C SER A 220 8.50 6.46 -10.36
N GLY A 221 7.73 6.92 -9.38
CA GLY A 221 8.22 7.49 -8.12
C GLY A 221 9.22 8.63 -8.29
N SER A 222 9.11 9.37 -9.34
CA SER A 222 10.11 10.15 -10.04
C SER A 222 10.36 11.53 -9.42
N LYS A 223 11.24 12.28 -10.12
CA LYS A 223 11.49 13.72 -9.93
C LYS A 223 10.24 14.60 -9.94
N HIS A 224 9.09 14.11 -10.43
CA HIS A 224 7.84 14.84 -10.46
C HIS A 224 7.06 14.76 -9.15
N ASN A 225 7.39 13.81 -8.28
CA ASN A 225 6.78 13.63 -6.98
C ASN A 225 7.69 14.12 -5.85
N ILE A 226 8.80 13.46 -5.68
CA ILE A 226 9.89 13.89 -4.81
C ILE A 226 11.19 13.86 -5.61
N ARG A 227 12.13 14.69 -5.21
CA ARG A 227 13.47 14.68 -5.76
C ARG A 227 14.48 14.92 -4.66
N TYR A 228 15.72 14.50 -4.91
CA TYR A 228 16.84 14.79 -4.02
C TYR A 228 17.77 15.86 -4.62
N GLU A 229 18.53 16.51 -3.77
CA GLU A 229 19.61 17.40 -4.16
C GLU A 229 20.75 17.27 -3.15
N VAL A 230 21.97 17.05 -3.65
CA VAL A 230 23.20 17.06 -2.85
C VAL A 230 23.84 18.43 -2.94
N THR A 231 24.10 19.03 -1.79
CA THR A 231 24.75 20.36 -1.70
C THR A 231 25.89 20.34 -0.68
N ASN A 232 26.73 21.35 -0.73
CA ASN A 232 27.80 21.59 0.27
C ASN A 232 28.69 20.37 0.54
N VAL A 233 29.11 19.68 -0.53
CA VAL A 233 30.07 18.57 -0.39
C VAL A 233 31.39 19.08 0.09
N ASN A 234 31.88 18.56 1.20
CA ASN A 234 33.15 18.92 1.82
C ASN A 234 34.07 17.70 1.87
N ASN A 235 34.97 17.63 0.89
CA ASN A 235 35.91 16.53 0.77
C ASN A 235 36.92 16.48 1.93
N THR A 236 37.22 17.62 2.55
CA THR A 236 38.16 17.68 3.68
C THR A 236 37.56 17.02 4.94
N LYS A 237 36.23 17.13 5.14
CA LYS A 237 35.55 16.57 6.31
C LYS A 237 34.80 15.27 6.00
N GLY A 238 34.70 14.88 4.72
CA GLY A 238 33.92 13.71 4.31
C GLY A 238 32.40 13.88 4.50
N THR A 239 31.89 15.11 4.37
CA THR A 239 30.48 15.43 4.65
C THR A 239 29.82 16.15 3.48
N PHE A 240 28.49 16.07 3.44
CA PHE A 240 27.64 16.76 2.45
C PHE A 240 26.28 17.08 3.07
N ASN A 241 25.50 17.90 2.38
CA ASN A 241 24.09 18.11 2.74
C ASN A 241 23.20 17.41 1.72
N LEU A 242 22.12 16.78 2.21
CA LEU A 242 21.09 16.14 1.40
C LEU A 242 19.75 16.83 1.63
N LEU A 243 19.12 17.23 0.56
CA LEU A 243 17.79 17.82 0.55
C LEU A 243 16.82 16.86 -0.12
N ILE A 244 15.66 16.63 0.49
CA ILE A 244 14.52 16.02 -0.15
C ILE A 244 13.54 17.14 -0.49
N ARG A 245 13.18 17.24 -1.76
CA ARG A 245 12.40 18.35 -2.32
C ARG A 245 11.10 17.83 -2.94
N ALA A 246 10.08 18.69 -3.00
CA ALA A 246 8.87 18.41 -3.74
C ALA A 246 9.16 18.26 -5.25
N GLY A 247 8.60 17.23 -5.88
CA GLY A 247 8.84 16.95 -7.29
C GLY A 247 8.31 18.01 -8.25
N ASN A 248 7.33 18.80 -7.82
CA ASN A 248 6.73 19.88 -8.60
C ASN A 248 7.39 21.25 -8.37
N ASP A 249 8.45 21.32 -7.58
CA ASP A 249 9.20 22.55 -7.38
C ASP A 249 10.02 22.95 -8.63
N ASN A 250 10.51 24.16 -8.66
CA ASN A 250 11.38 24.65 -9.73
C ASN A 250 12.66 25.26 -9.18
N HIS A 251 13.63 25.50 -10.06
CA HIS A 251 14.95 25.99 -9.68
C HIS A 251 14.91 27.35 -8.98
N LYS A 252 13.96 28.21 -9.35
CA LYS A 252 13.79 29.55 -8.74
C LYS A 252 13.04 29.50 -7.41
N ARG A 253 12.15 28.51 -7.23
CA ARG A 253 11.33 28.33 -6.02
C ARG A 253 11.40 26.89 -5.56
N LYS A 254 12.48 26.58 -4.83
CA LYS A 254 12.70 25.27 -4.26
C LYS A 254 11.73 25.06 -3.08
N GLN A 255 11.07 23.89 -3.07
CA GLN A 255 10.22 23.45 -1.96
C GLN A 255 10.91 22.29 -1.26
N THR A 256 11.68 22.60 -0.23
CA THR A 256 12.39 21.59 0.56
C THR A 256 11.42 20.96 1.56
N LEU A 257 11.29 19.64 1.51
CA LEU A 257 10.49 18.85 2.43
C LEU A 257 11.30 18.44 3.65
N GLU A 258 12.55 18.00 3.42
CA GLU A 258 13.48 17.59 4.48
C GLU A 258 14.90 18.05 4.16
N THR A 259 15.66 18.37 5.20
CA THR A 259 17.07 18.79 5.11
C THR A 259 17.92 17.99 6.07
N TYR A 260 18.96 17.36 5.55
CA TYR A 260 19.96 16.64 6.32
C TYR A 260 21.31 17.32 6.12
N ASN A 261 21.82 17.94 7.18
CA ASN A 261 23.07 18.67 7.14
C ASN A 261 24.26 17.84 7.65
N ASN A 262 25.44 18.08 7.07
CA ASN A 262 26.68 17.40 7.48
C ASN A 262 26.57 15.86 7.48
N VAL A 263 25.86 15.30 6.50
CA VAL A 263 25.71 13.86 6.33
C VAL A 263 27.08 13.25 6.04
N SER A 264 27.38 12.12 6.67
CA SER A 264 28.63 11.36 6.46
C SER A 264 28.32 9.93 5.98
N LEU A 265 29.25 9.35 5.24
CA LEU A 265 29.25 7.93 4.88
C LEU A 265 30.05 7.06 5.85
N ASP A 266 30.58 7.65 6.93
CA ASP A 266 31.30 6.93 7.98
C ASP A 266 30.32 6.33 9.00
N PRO A 267 30.25 4.99 9.12
CA PRO A 267 29.37 4.31 10.09
C PRO A 267 29.63 4.71 11.56
N ASN A 268 30.87 5.12 11.87
CA ASN A 268 31.26 5.56 13.22
C ASN A 268 30.80 6.97 13.54
N SER A 269 30.48 7.76 12.51
CA SER A 269 29.98 9.12 12.68
C SER A 269 28.57 9.15 13.29
N VAL A 270 28.30 10.16 14.12
CA VAL A 270 26.94 10.47 14.60
C VAL A 270 26.03 10.84 13.44
N ASN A 271 26.61 11.48 12.40
CA ASN A 271 25.89 11.94 11.20
C ASN A 271 25.92 10.91 10.06
N PHE A 272 26.12 9.64 10.35
CA PHE A 272 26.05 8.58 9.35
C PHE A 272 24.70 8.61 8.64
N ILE A 273 24.72 8.54 7.30
CA ILE A 273 23.53 8.69 6.46
C ILE A 273 22.36 7.80 6.90
N LYS A 274 22.63 6.52 7.22
CA LYS A 274 21.61 5.59 7.68
C LYS A 274 21.08 5.92 9.07
N LYS A 275 21.90 6.52 9.97
CA LYS A 275 21.46 6.99 11.30
C LYS A 275 20.58 8.25 11.20
N LEU A 276 20.84 9.11 10.23
CA LEU A 276 20.09 10.36 10.04
C LEU A 276 18.76 10.13 9.32
N ILE A 277 18.73 9.29 8.29
CA ILE A 277 17.57 9.08 7.41
C ILE A 277 16.78 7.85 7.84
N GLY A 278 17.49 6.74 8.08
CA GLY A 278 16.95 5.42 8.32
C GLY A 278 17.22 4.46 7.15
N ASP A 279 17.22 3.17 7.43
CA ASP A 279 17.39 2.11 6.42
C ASP A 279 16.38 0.99 6.56
N GLN A 280 15.38 1.13 7.45
CA GLN A 280 14.40 0.09 7.70
C GLN A 280 13.40 -0.03 6.55
N LYS A 281 13.13 -1.28 6.17
CA LYS A 281 12.06 -1.69 5.25
C LYS A 281 11.05 -2.53 6.02
N GLN A 282 9.76 -2.25 5.79
CA GLN A 282 8.67 -3.05 6.31
C GLN A 282 8.33 -4.16 5.32
N ASN A 283 8.29 -5.40 5.79
CA ASN A 283 7.88 -6.56 5.00
C ASN A 283 6.71 -7.23 5.70
N LEU A 284 5.64 -7.49 4.98
CA LEU A 284 4.52 -8.28 5.49
C LEU A 284 4.98 -9.73 5.68
N LYS A 285 4.75 -10.27 6.85
CA LYS A 285 5.06 -11.66 7.23
C LYS A 285 3.82 -12.33 7.81
N THR A 286 3.82 -13.64 7.73
CA THR A 286 2.75 -14.48 8.27
C THR A 286 3.34 -15.45 9.29
N ASP A 287 2.71 -15.53 10.46
CA ASP A 287 3.00 -16.54 11.47
C ASP A 287 1.67 -17.24 11.83
N GLY A 288 1.51 -18.47 11.37
CA GLY A 288 0.22 -19.17 11.42
C GLY A 288 -0.86 -18.39 10.65
N SER A 289 -1.87 -17.90 11.37
CA SER A 289 -2.95 -17.05 10.82
C SER A 289 -2.72 -15.56 11.05
N THR A 290 -1.66 -15.18 11.74
CA THR A 290 -1.42 -13.78 12.14
C THR A 290 -0.52 -13.09 11.11
N LYS A 291 -0.95 -11.94 10.62
CA LYS A 291 -0.15 -11.04 9.78
C LYS A 291 0.52 -9.97 10.63
N TYR A 292 1.78 -9.70 10.34
CA TYR A 292 2.53 -8.63 11.01
C TYR A 292 3.55 -8.00 10.07
N LEU A 293 3.97 -6.77 10.38
CA LEU A 293 5.00 -6.08 9.65
C LEU A 293 6.36 -6.31 10.32
N GLN A 294 7.26 -7.01 9.61
CA GLN A 294 8.63 -7.19 10.04
C GLN A 294 9.50 -6.07 9.52
N LEU A 295 10.21 -5.40 10.42
CA LEU A 295 11.22 -4.41 10.08
C LEU A 295 12.55 -5.10 9.78
N SER A 296 13.14 -4.81 8.63
CA SER A 296 14.51 -5.17 8.26
C SER A 296 15.34 -3.90 8.11
N GLY A 297 16.57 -3.91 8.56
CA GLY A 297 17.45 -2.74 8.62
C GLY A 297 17.89 -2.43 10.04
N SER A 298 18.96 -1.64 10.18
CA SER A 298 19.61 -1.38 11.48
C SER A 298 19.16 -0.08 12.13
N TYR A 299 18.70 0.88 11.34
CA TYR A 299 18.41 2.23 11.82
C TYR A 299 16.96 2.62 11.53
N PRO A 300 16.19 3.05 12.55
CA PRO A 300 14.81 3.49 12.36
C PRO A 300 14.68 4.62 11.35
N ASN A 301 13.65 4.57 10.51
CA ASN A 301 13.37 5.62 9.54
C ASN A 301 12.95 6.90 10.26
N LYS A 302 13.72 7.96 10.06
CA LYS A 302 13.41 9.31 10.53
C LYS A 302 12.84 10.17 9.42
N SER A 303 13.21 9.87 8.15
CA SER A 303 12.56 10.46 7.00
C SER A 303 11.11 9.99 6.88
N ARG A 304 10.26 10.89 6.42
CA ARG A 304 8.84 10.60 6.12
C ARG A 304 8.64 10.12 4.66
N PHE A 305 9.66 10.23 3.83
CA PHE A 305 9.56 10.01 2.38
C PHE A 305 10.50 8.92 1.87
N VAL A 306 11.71 8.84 2.41
CA VAL A 306 12.78 7.99 1.86
C VAL A 306 13.51 7.18 2.93
N ARG A 307 14.17 6.12 2.51
CA ARG A 307 15.14 5.36 3.30
C ARG A 307 16.43 5.18 2.50
N VAL A 308 17.52 4.85 3.16
CA VAL A 308 18.77 4.50 2.52
C VAL A 308 18.80 3.01 2.26
N ALA A 309 18.70 2.60 1.00
CA ALA A 309 18.77 1.18 0.62
C ALA A 309 20.20 0.65 0.75
N SER A 310 21.16 1.39 0.24
CA SER A 310 22.58 1.07 0.34
C SER A 310 23.44 2.33 0.41
N SER A 311 24.64 2.23 0.93
CA SER A 311 25.62 3.32 0.94
C SER A 311 27.03 2.78 0.85
N ALA A 312 27.90 3.48 0.14
CA ALA A 312 29.34 3.31 0.28
C ALA A 312 29.73 3.67 1.73
N LEU A 313 30.84 3.13 2.18
CA LEU A 313 31.35 3.36 3.52
C LEU A 313 32.72 4.06 3.46
N THR A 314 32.86 5.11 4.27
CA THR A 314 34.13 5.85 4.42
C THR A 314 34.61 5.72 5.86
N VAL A 315 34.79 4.49 6.32
CA VAL A 315 35.12 4.18 7.72
C VAL A 315 36.34 4.95 8.19
N ASP A 316 36.21 5.66 9.29
CA ASP A 316 37.26 6.52 9.88
C ASP A 316 37.87 7.46 8.80
N TYR A 317 37.01 8.25 8.18
CA TYR A 317 37.38 9.15 7.08
C TYR A 317 38.56 10.04 7.40
N LEU A 318 38.60 10.60 8.60
CA LEU A 318 39.70 11.40 9.11
C LEU A 318 40.53 10.59 10.11
N ASP A 319 41.83 10.88 10.14
CA ASP A 319 42.72 10.42 11.21
C ASP A 319 42.59 11.30 12.47
N GLU A 320 43.33 10.98 13.52
CA GLU A 320 43.35 11.73 14.77
C GLU A 320 43.88 13.20 14.61
N ASN A 321 44.54 13.50 13.52
CA ASN A 321 45.03 14.84 13.19
C ASN A 321 44.05 15.60 12.28
N GLY A 322 42.90 14.99 11.91
CA GLY A 322 41.90 15.55 11.01
C GLY A 322 42.31 15.48 9.53
N THR A 323 43.27 14.59 9.17
CA THR A 323 43.72 14.41 7.79
C THR A 323 42.96 13.21 7.19
N ILE A 324 42.66 13.26 5.89
CA ILE A 324 41.97 12.16 5.17
C ILE A 324 42.90 10.93 5.13
N ARG A 325 42.43 9.83 5.70
CA ARG A 325 43.22 8.60 5.82
C ARG A 325 43.58 7.95 4.47
N ARG A 326 42.67 8.04 3.49
CA ARG A 326 42.84 7.48 2.15
C ARG A 326 42.22 8.36 1.09
N ASN A 327 42.95 8.73 0.05
CA ASN A 327 42.38 9.48 -1.09
C ASN A 327 41.23 8.72 -1.78
N ALA A 328 41.29 7.38 -1.82
CA ALA A 328 40.24 6.56 -2.41
C ALA A 328 38.90 6.65 -1.67
N LEU A 329 38.88 7.04 -0.38
CA LEU A 329 37.62 7.19 0.38
C LEU A 329 36.86 8.45 -0.04
N SER A 330 37.53 9.52 -0.44
CA SER A 330 36.84 10.72 -0.92
C SER A 330 36.14 10.50 -2.25
N SER A 331 36.57 9.52 -3.04
CA SER A 331 35.89 9.13 -4.28
C SER A 331 34.50 8.52 -4.06
N SER A 332 34.22 8.04 -2.85
CA SER A 332 32.92 7.51 -2.47
C SER A 332 31.87 8.60 -2.15
N LEU A 333 32.31 9.84 -1.90
CA LEU A 333 31.42 10.96 -1.64
C LEU A 333 30.60 11.30 -2.89
N PRO A 334 29.36 11.82 -2.72
CA PRO A 334 28.55 12.21 -3.86
C PRO A 334 29.12 13.45 -4.56
N ASN A 335 28.81 13.61 -5.84
CA ASN A 335 29.12 14.83 -6.57
C ASN A 335 28.31 16.02 -6.05
N ALA A 336 28.93 17.17 -5.88
CA ALA A 336 28.22 18.40 -5.56
C ALA A 336 27.25 18.76 -6.69
N GLY A 337 26.01 19.10 -6.32
CA GLY A 337 24.95 19.40 -7.27
C GLY A 337 24.26 18.18 -7.85
N SER A 338 24.61 16.95 -7.41
CA SER A 338 23.86 15.74 -7.79
C SER A 338 22.38 15.89 -7.47
N GLY A 339 21.54 15.46 -8.39
CA GLY A 339 20.10 15.56 -8.26
C GLY A 339 19.55 16.89 -8.78
N SER A 340 18.97 17.71 -7.91
CA SER A 340 18.31 18.97 -8.29
C SER A 340 17.15 18.75 -9.28
N SER A 341 17.18 19.31 -10.49
CA SER A 341 16.12 19.12 -11.49
C SER A 341 16.07 17.71 -12.09
N ASN A 342 17.15 16.95 -12.00
CA ASN A 342 17.27 15.59 -12.53
C ASN A 342 17.28 14.51 -11.43
N GLY A 343 17.21 14.89 -10.16
CA GLY A 343 17.26 13.98 -9.01
C GLY A 343 15.92 13.31 -8.72
N GLY A 344 15.33 12.66 -9.71
CA GLY A 344 14.10 11.88 -9.54
C GLY A 344 14.35 10.47 -9.00
N PHE A 345 13.27 9.82 -8.61
CA PHE A 345 13.23 8.42 -8.25
C PHE A 345 12.56 7.63 -9.38
N GLU A 346 13.04 6.44 -9.67
CA GLU A 346 12.61 5.61 -10.79
C GLU A 346 12.37 4.17 -10.36
N GLY A 347 11.67 3.39 -11.21
CA GLY A 347 11.44 1.96 -11.00
C GLY A 347 10.32 1.63 -10.01
N GLY A 348 9.55 2.59 -9.53
CA GLY A 348 8.36 2.32 -8.72
C GLY A 348 7.27 1.63 -9.54
N LEU A 349 6.69 0.56 -8.98
CA LEU A 349 5.62 -0.23 -9.60
C LEU A 349 4.43 -0.30 -8.67
N ASP A 350 3.23 -0.05 -9.19
CA ASP A 350 1.98 0.03 -8.42
C ASP A 350 1.20 -1.29 -8.33
N GLY A 351 1.69 -2.37 -8.93
CA GLY A 351 0.97 -3.63 -8.98
C GLY A 351 -0.28 -3.59 -9.86
N LYS A 352 -1.25 -4.43 -9.55
CA LYS A 352 -2.45 -4.65 -10.39
C LYS A 352 -3.39 -3.46 -10.49
N SER A 353 -3.44 -2.60 -9.49
CA SER A 353 -4.31 -1.42 -9.45
C SER A 353 -3.66 -0.14 -9.95
N GLY A 354 -2.42 -0.23 -10.44
CA GLY A 354 -1.64 0.91 -10.87
C GLY A 354 -1.80 1.27 -12.34
N PHE A 355 -1.14 2.36 -12.72
CA PHE A 355 -1.04 2.84 -14.08
C PHE A 355 0.42 3.17 -14.40
N ASP A 356 0.84 2.92 -15.64
CA ASP A 356 2.16 3.32 -16.11
C ASP A 356 2.25 4.84 -16.37
N ALA A 357 3.43 5.29 -16.74
CA ALA A 357 3.68 6.70 -17.03
C ALA A 357 2.89 7.23 -18.24
N LEU A 358 2.35 6.35 -19.08
CA LEU A 358 1.53 6.71 -20.23
C LEU A 358 0.04 6.71 -19.92
N GLY A 359 -0.35 6.27 -18.71
CA GLY A 359 -1.73 6.15 -18.28
C GLY A 359 -2.39 4.84 -18.70
N ASN A 360 -1.62 3.84 -19.09
CA ASN A 360 -2.14 2.50 -19.31
C ASN A 360 -2.24 1.77 -17.99
N GLN A 361 -3.24 0.91 -17.85
CA GLN A 361 -3.36 0.07 -16.67
C GLN A 361 -2.12 -0.82 -16.54
N ASN A 362 -1.50 -0.78 -15.37
CA ASN A 362 -0.38 -1.64 -15.00
C ASN A 362 -0.95 -2.89 -14.30
N GLY A 363 -0.61 -4.09 -14.79
CA GLY A 363 -1.10 -5.32 -14.22
C GLY A 363 -1.83 -6.21 -15.23
N ASP A 364 -2.75 -7.04 -14.77
CA ASP A 364 -3.41 -8.04 -15.62
C ASP A 364 -4.10 -7.41 -16.84
N VAL A 365 -3.52 -7.68 -17.98
CA VAL A 365 -4.04 -7.26 -19.27
C VAL A 365 -5.43 -7.87 -19.46
N GLY A 366 -6.45 -7.03 -19.58
CA GLY A 366 -7.85 -7.46 -19.76
C GLY A 366 -8.78 -7.19 -18.59
N GLN A 367 -8.29 -6.76 -17.44
CA GLN A 367 -9.11 -6.31 -16.32
C GLN A 367 -9.34 -4.79 -16.43
N ALA A 368 -10.56 -4.37 -16.75
CA ALA A 368 -10.89 -2.95 -16.74
C ALA A 368 -10.92 -2.41 -15.31
N VAL A 369 -10.21 -1.31 -15.07
CA VAL A 369 -10.30 -0.61 -13.77
C VAL A 369 -11.68 0.03 -13.65
N LYS A 370 -12.42 -0.30 -12.60
CA LYS A 370 -13.75 0.19 -12.30
C LYS A 370 -13.72 1.19 -11.17
N PHE A 371 -14.20 2.40 -11.44
CA PHE A 371 -14.30 3.49 -10.49
C PHE A 371 -15.74 3.96 -10.35
N TYR A 372 -16.08 4.53 -9.22
CA TYR A 372 -17.34 5.21 -8.95
C TYR A 372 -18.56 4.32 -9.28
N GLU A 373 -19.46 4.80 -10.13
CA GLU A 373 -20.66 4.08 -10.57
C GLU A 373 -20.38 2.78 -11.35
N GLU A 374 -19.18 2.60 -11.86
CA GLU A 374 -18.79 1.40 -12.61
C GLU A 374 -18.34 0.23 -11.71
N ILE A 375 -18.25 0.44 -10.39
CA ILE A 375 -17.85 -0.62 -9.45
C ILE A 375 -18.87 -1.76 -9.48
N GLY A 376 -18.38 -2.98 -9.71
CA GLY A 376 -19.16 -4.21 -9.74
C GLY A 376 -18.35 -5.35 -9.13
N SER A 377 -18.18 -6.47 -9.84
CA SER A 377 -17.32 -7.58 -9.42
C SER A 377 -15.85 -7.19 -9.28
N GLN A 378 -15.48 -6.05 -9.84
CA GLN A 378 -14.17 -5.43 -9.73
C GLN A 378 -14.32 -4.04 -9.12
N THR A 379 -13.37 -3.64 -8.30
CA THR A 379 -13.32 -2.31 -7.68
C THR A 379 -11.91 -1.75 -7.77
N GLN A 380 -11.78 -0.56 -8.35
CA GLN A 380 -10.56 0.26 -8.33
C GLN A 380 -9.28 -0.50 -8.74
N GLY A 381 -9.40 -1.43 -9.70
CA GLY A 381 -8.29 -2.20 -10.26
C GLY A 381 -8.14 -3.62 -9.72
N PHE A 382 -8.96 -4.02 -8.77
CA PHE A 382 -8.91 -5.36 -8.19
C PHE A 382 -10.12 -6.22 -8.56
N PRO A 383 -9.92 -7.49 -8.97
CA PRO A 383 -10.98 -8.50 -8.99
C PRO A 383 -11.31 -8.93 -7.56
N MET A 384 -12.59 -8.97 -7.23
CA MET A 384 -13.07 -9.15 -5.84
C MET A 384 -13.93 -10.41 -5.68
N SER A 385 -13.85 -11.37 -6.59
CA SER A 385 -14.48 -12.68 -6.42
C SER A 385 -13.76 -13.48 -5.32
N SER A 386 -14.44 -14.48 -4.75
CA SER A 386 -13.83 -15.36 -3.74
C SER A 386 -12.56 -16.02 -4.28
N GLY A 387 -11.46 -15.92 -3.53
CA GLY A 387 -10.15 -16.43 -3.94
C GLY A 387 -9.46 -15.63 -5.06
N ALA A 388 -9.94 -14.42 -5.35
CA ALA A 388 -9.25 -13.51 -6.26
C ALA A 388 -8.20 -12.67 -5.50
N ASP A 389 -7.17 -12.24 -6.22
CA ASP A 389 -6.03 -11.50 -5.66
C ASP A 389 -6.44 -10.26 -4.84
N GLY A 390 -7.44 -9.51 -5.31
CA GLY A 390 -7.95 -8.37 -4.56
C GLY A 390 -8.59 -8.76 -3.24
N THR A 391 -9.33 -9.85 -3.20
CA THR A 391 -9.93 -10.38 -1.97
C THR A 391 -8.86 -10.80 -0.97
N ASP A 392 -7.80 -11.47 -1.43
CA ASP A 392 -6.68 -11.90 -0.59
C ASP A 392 -5.90 -10.68 -0.06
N ALA A 393 -5.60 -9.69 -0.89
CA ALA A 393 -4.90 -8.47 -0.48
C ALA A 393 -5.69 -7.65 0.55
N TYR A 394 -7.01 -7.52 0.39
CA TYR A 394 -7.87 -6.88 1.40
C TYR A 394 -7.94 -7.69 2.70
N THR A 395 -8.00 -9.02 2.60
CA THR A 395 -7.99 -9.91 3.77
C THR A 395 -6.70 -9.76 4.55
N ASP A 396 -5.55 -9.75 3.89
CA ASP A 396 -4.24 -9.52 4.51
C ASP A 396 -4.16 -8.18 5.24
N ALA A 397 -4.69 -7.13 4.62
CA ALA A 397 -4.74 -5.81 5.24
C ALA A 397 -5.63 -5.77 6.48
N LEU A 398 -6.77 -6.44 6.46
CA LEU A 398 -7.69 -6.54 7.59
C LEU A 398 -7.12 -7.40 8.72
N ASP A 399 -6.42 -8.49 8.39
CA ASP A 399 -5.72 -9.33 9.37
C ASP A 399 -4.57 -8.57 10.05
N LEU A 400 -3.86 -7.73 9.31
CA LEU A 400 -2.87 -6.82 9.89
C LEU A 400 -3.52 -5.84 10.89
N LEU A 401 -4.67 -5.25 10.52
CA LEU A 401 -5.41 -4.33 11.40
C LEU A 401 -6.08 -5.02 12.59
N ALA A 402 -6.17 -6.35 12.62
CA ALA A 402 -6.74 -7.08 13.76
C ALA A 402 -5.91 -6.94 15.04
N ASN A 403 -4.63 -6.57 14.95
CA ASN A 403 -3.77 -6.34 16.11
C ASN A 403 -4.10 -5.01 16.79
N GLN A 404 -4.77 -5.07 17.96
CA GLN A 404 -5.18 -3.89 18.74
C GLN A 404 -4.00 -3.15 19.38
N ASP A 405 -2.92 -3.86 19.69
CA ASP A 405 -1.77 -3.28 20.38
C ASP A 405 -0.88 -2.45 19.46
N GLU A 406 -0.90 -2.75 18.17
CA GLU A 406 -0.14 -2.04 17.14
C GLU A 406 -0.93 -0.89 16.51
N TYR A 407 -2.25 -1.11 16.26
CA TYR A 407 -3.09 -0.15 15.55
C TYR A 407 -4.21 0.40 16.44
N ASP A 408 -4.05 1.63 16.92
CA ASP A 408 -5.09 2.35 17.66
C ASP A 408 -6.07 3.02 16.69
N ILE A 409 -7.09 2.27 16.28
CA ILE A 409 -8.15 2.71 15.37
C ILE A 409 -9.52 2.53 16.04
N ASN A 410 -10.50 3.37 15.66
CA ASN A 410 -11.87 3.30 16.18
C ASN A 410 -12.93 3.25 15.08
N LEU A 411 -12.53 3.40 13.83
CA LEU A 411 -13.40 3.37 12.65
C LEU A 411 -12.67 2.69 11.51
N ILE A 412 -13.33 1.78 10.81
CA ILE A 412 -12.84 1.15 9.59
C ILE A 412 -13.76 1.56 8.43
N LEU A 413 -13.16 2.13 7.40
CA LEU A 413 -13.81 2.48 6.15
C LEU A 413 -13.16 1.70 5.02
N THR A 414 -13.98 1.13 4.15
CA THR A 414 -13.53 0.41 2.96
C THR A 414 -14.21 0.97 1.70
N PRO A 415 -13.87 2.21 1.30
CA PRO A 415 -14.54 2.87 0.18
C PRO A 415 -14.37 2.08 -1.11
N GLY A 416 -15.50 1.80 -1.79
CA GLY A 416 -15.52 1.00 -3.01
C GLY A 416 -15.73 -0.50 -2.80
N ILE A 417 -15.82 -0.97 -1.55
CA ILE A 417 -16.27 -2.33 -1.22
C ILE A 417 -17.78 -2.31 -1.03
N ILE A 418 -18.48 -3.05 -1.88
CA ILE A 418 -19.95 -3.14 -1.91
C ILE A 418 -20.38 -4.47 -1.29
N ALA A 419 -21.19 -4.43 -0.24
CA ALA A 419 -21.43 -5.59 0.62
C ALA A 419 -22.11 -6.77 -0.11
N ASN A 420 -23.09 -6.51 -0.96
CA ASN A 420 -23.78 -7.56 -1.72
C ASN A 420 -22.92 -8.18 -2.83
N THR A 421 -21.89 -7.46 -3.29
CA THR A 421 -21.01 -7.90 -4.38
C THR A 421 -19.70 -8.46 -3.85
N HIS A 422 -19.11 -7.80 -2.84
CA HIS A 422 -17.85 -8.16 -2.21
C HIS A 422 -18.07 -8.78 -0.83
N THR A 423 -18.94 -9.78 -0.77
CA THR A 423 -19.47 -10.35 0.48
C THR A 423 -18.38 -10.83 1.43
N THR A 424 -17.32 -11.47 0.91
CA THR A 424 -16.18 -11.99 1.69
C THR A 424 -15.52 -10.88 2.49
N ILE A 425 -15.20 -9.76 1.84
CA ILE A 425 -14.50 -8.64 2.48
C ILE A 425 -15.44 -7.90 3.44
N ALA A 426 -16.70 -7.67 3.04
CA ALA A 426 -17.67 -7.02 3.91
C ALA A 426 -17.90 -7.83 5.21
N SER A 427 -17.95 -9.16 5.14
CA SER A 427 -18.03 -10.03 6.33
C SER A 427 -16.74 -9.94 7.15
N LYS A 428 -15.57 -10.01 6.51
CA LYS A 428 -14.27 -9.91 7.20
C LYS A 428 -14.10 -8.60 7.96
N VAL A 429 -14.56 -7.46 7.41
CA VAL A 429 -14.52 -6.16 8.10
C VAL A 429 -15.36 -6.20 9.38
N ILE A 430 -16.56 -6.80 9.33
CA ILE A 430 -17.42 -6.98 10.51
C ILE A 430 -16.71 -7.86 11.54
N ASP A 431 -16.20 -9.04 11.13
CA ASP A 431 -15.53 -10.00 12.01
C ASP A 431 -14.32 -9.37 12.73
N VAL A 432 -13.52 -8.56 12.02
CA VAL A 432 -12.40 -7.82 12.61
C VAL A 432 -12.90 -6.79 13.64
N CYS A 433 -13.96 -6.04 13.34
CA CYS A 433 -14.53 -5.10 14.30
C CYS A 433 -15.11 -5.77 15.54
N GLU A 434 -15.74 -6.94 15.37
CA GLU A 434 -16.30 -7.74 16.48
C GLU A 434 -15.20 -8.33 17.36
N SER A 435 -14.21 -8.96 16.75
CA SER A 435 -13.10 -9.58 17.50
C SER A 435 -12.27 -8.54 18.24
N ARG A 436 -11.98 -7.39 17.64
CA ARG A 436 -11.34 -6.25 18.30
C ARG A 436 -12.23 -5.64 19.39
N GLY A 437 -13.49 -5.41 19.07
CA GLY A 437 -14.47 -4.77 19.95
C GLY A 437 -14.17 -3.30 20.29
N ASP A 438 -13.22 -2.66 19.59
CA ASP A 438 -12.77 -1.28 19.79
C ASP A 438 -12.86 -0.42 18.53
N CYS A 439 -13.42 -0.96 17.44
CA CYS A 439 -13.64 -0.23 16.20
C CYS A 439 -15.06 -0.49 15.64
N PHE A 440 -15.47 0.37 14.72
CA PHE A 440 -16.79 0.37 14.10
C PHE A 440 -16.65 0.45 12.58
N ALA A 441 -17.39 -0.36 11.84
CA ALA A 441 -17.36 -0.41 10.39
C ALA A 441 -18.51 0.39 9.75
N VAL A 442 -18.21 1.05 8.63
CA VAL A 442 -19.22 1.64 7.74
C VAL A 442 -19.14 0.95 6.40
N LEU A 443 -20.26 0.36 5.98
CA LEU A 443 -20.36 -0.45 4.76
C LEU A 443 -21.39 0.13 3.80
N ASP A 444 -21.15 -0.09 2.51
CA ASP A 444 -22.07 0.24 1.44
C ASP A 444 -22.87 -1.02 1.04
N PRO A 445 -24.20 -1.03 1.17
CA PRO A 445 -24.97 -2.25 0.96
C PRO A 445 -24.97 -2.75 -0.47
N VAL A 446 -25.14 -1.85 -1.44
CA VAL A 446 -25.39 -2.17 -2.85
C VAL A 446 -24.67 -1.22 -3.79
N ALA A 447 -24.44 -1.67 -5.04
CA ALA A 447 -23.85 -0.89 -6.12
C ALA A 447 -24.75 0.29 -6.53
N PHE A 448 -24.18 1.20 -7.32
CA PHE A 448 -24.92 2.32 -7.91
C PHE A 448 -26.13 1.83 -8.73
N ASP A 449 -27.19 2.62 -8.75
CA ASP A 449 -28.48 2.32 -9.41
C ASP A 449 -29.21 1.07 -8.92
N SER A 450 -28.90 0.61 -7.72
CA SER A 450 -29.59 -0.50 -7.07
C SER A 450 -30.92 -0.07 -6.44
N THR A 451 -31.83 -1.02 -6.28
CA THR A 451 -33.16 -0.78 -5.71
C THR A 451 -33.13 -0.72 -4.18
N LEU A 452 -34.12 -0.05 -3.58
CA LEU A 452 -34.33 -0.06 -2.13
C LEU A 452 -34.43 -1.49 -1.57
N SER A 453 -35.15 -2.37 -2.27
CA SER A 453 -35.31 -3.77 -1.87
C SER A 453 -33.98 -4.53 -1.83
N GLN A 454 -33.06 -4.26 -2.75
CA GLN A 454 -31.74 -4.88 -2.71
C GLN A 454 -30.93 -4.41 -1.48
N ALA A 455 -31.01 -3.11 -1.15
CA ALA A 455 -30.31 -2.55 0.01
C ALA A 455 -30.86 -3.14 1.33
N THR A 456 -32.20 -3.24 1.46
CA THR A 456 -32.83 -3.83 2.65
C THR A 456 -32.58 -5.34 2.77
N THR A 457 -32.56 -6.06 1.64
CA THR A 457 -32.23 -7.50 1.61
C THR A 457 -30.81 -7.75 2.07
N GLU A 458 -29.82 -6.95 1.60
CA GLU A 458 -28.43 -7.11 2.01
C GLU A 458 -28.24 -6.83 3.50
N ALA A 459 -28.81 -5.76 4.02
CA ALA A 459 -28.76 -5.45 5.45
C ALA A 459 -29.48 -6.52 6.28
N GLY A 460 -30.61 -7.04 5.79
CA GLY A 460 -31.36 -8.14 6.40
C GLY A 460 -30.58 -9.45 6.47
N GLY A 461 -29.58 -9.65 5.63
CA GLY A 461 -28.66 -10.79 5.66
C GLY A 461 -27.61 -10.75 6.78
N ARG A 462 -27.44 -9.59 7.45
CA ARG A 462 -26.39 -9.37 8.44
C ARG A 462 -26.94 -9.07 9.82
N ASP A 463 -26.17 -9.39 10.86
CA ASP A 463 -26.53 -9.10 12.25
C ASP A 463 -25.26 -8.74 13.03
N SER A 464 -25.01 -7.45 13.22
CA SER A 464 -23.85 -6.95 13.98
C SER A 464 -24.11 -5.56 14.54
N ASN A 465 -23.69 -5.32 15.76
CA ASN A 465 -23.71 -3.98 16.35
C ASN A 465 -22.38 -3.21 16.16
N PHE A 466 -21.44 -3.78 15.42
CA PHE A 466 -20.16 -3.14 15.10
C PHE A 466 -20.10 -2.58 13.68
N ALA A 467 -21.23 -2.63 12.94
CA ALA A 467 -21.29 -2.10 11.59
C ALA A 467 -22.61 -1.36 11.35
N ALA A 468 -22.57 -0.44 10.39
CA ALA A 468 -23.73 0.27 9.88
C ALA A 468 -23.69 0.36 8.35
N MET A 469 -24.86 0.40 7.73
CA MET A 469 -25.07 0.60 6.32
C MET A 469 -25.85 1.87 6.04
N TYR A 470 -25.52 2.54 4.92
CA TYR A 470 -26.14 3.78 4.46
C TYR A 470 -26.54 3.66 3.00
N TRP A 471 -27.66 4.27 2.63
CA TRP A 471 -28.18 4.30 1.26
C TRP A 471 -29.05 5.55 1.04
N PRO A 472 -29.13 6.13 -0.16
CA PRO A 472 -28.50 5.78 -1.44
C PRO A 472 -27.13 6.41 -1.64
N TRP A 473 -26.56 6.20 -2.83
CA TRP A 473 -25.34 6.86 -3.28
C TRP A 473 -25.53 8.36 -3.38
N ILE A 474 -24.43 9.09 -3.33
CA ILE A 474 -24.43 10.55 -3.36
C ILE A 474 -23.49 11.08 -4.44
N LYS A 475 -23.87 12.23 -4.98
CA LYS A 475 -23.09 12.96 -5.98
C LYS A 475 -22.29 14.05 -5.32
N VAL A 476 -20.99 14.04 -5.52
CA VAL A 476 -20.07 15.04 -4.97
C VAL A 476 -19.28 15.72 -6.09
N PRO A 477 -18.86 16.98 -5.92
CA PRO A 477 -17.91 17.59 -6.83
C PRO A 477 -16.55 16.94 -6.64
N ASP A 478 -15.84 16.72 -7.72
CA ASP A 478 -14.44 16.33 -7.65
C ASP A 478 -13.61 17.60 -7.48
N THR A 479 -13.08 17.81 -6.29
CA THR A 479 -12.35 19.03 -5.94
C THR A 479 -11.02 19.15 -6.66
N GLN A 480 -10.48 18.02 -7.12
CA GLN A 480 -9.17 17.95 -7.77
C GLN A 480 -9.29 18.04 -9.30
N VAL A 481 -10.45 17.70 -9.86
CA VAL A 481 -10.72 17.74 -11.29
C VAL A 481 -11.84 18.75 -11.54
N ALA A 482 -11.48 19.98 -11.86
CA ALA A 482 -12.41 21.09 -12.02
C ALA A 482 -13.56 20.76 -12.99
N GLY A 483 -14.80 21.03 -12.54
CA GLY A 483 -16.01 20.81 -13.31
C GLY A 483 -16.52 19.38 -13.37
N THR A 484 -15.84 18.44 -12.74
CA THR A 484 -16.23 17.02 -12.69
C THR A 484 -17.06 16.74 -11.44
N GLN A 485 -18.07 15.90 -11.59
CA GLN A 485 -18.93 15.39 -10.51
C GLN A 485 -18.87 13.87 -10.51
N ARG A 486 -18.84 13.25 -9.32
CA ARG A 486 -18.74 11.81 -9.15
C ARG A 486 -19.87 11.26 -8.30
N TRP A 487 -20.40 10.12 -8.68
CA TRP A 487 -21.20 9.31 -7.79
C TRP A 487 -20.30 8.49 -6.88
N VAL A 488 -20.46 8.66 -5.59
CA VAL A 488 -19.64 7.95 -4.60
C VAL A 488 -20.55 7.21 -3.61
N PRO A 489 -20.10 6.06 -3.12
CA PRO A 489 -20.85 5.33 -2.10
C PRO A 489 -20.81 6.10 -0.77
N PRO A 490 -21.84 5.93 0.08
CA PRO A 490 -21.94 6.63 1.36
C PRO A 490 -20.74 6.53 2.27
N SER A 491 -20.04 5.39 2.33
CA SER A 491 -18.86 5.20 3.17
C SER A 491 -17.77 6.25 2.93
N THR A 492 -17.70 6.78 1.72
CA THR A 492 -16.73 7.81 1.32
C THR A 492 -16.88 9.11 2.13
N VAL A 493 -18.11 9.51 2.47
CA VAL A 493 -18.37 10.76 3.21
C VAL A 493 -18.67 10.53 4.69
N MET A 494 -19.12 9.34 5.06
CA MET A 494 -19.53 9.06 6.44
C MET A 494 -18.40 9.22 7.45
N GLY A 495 -17.17 8.91 7.06
CA GLY A 495 -16.00 9.20 7.90
C GLY A 495 -15.89 10.67 8.29
N GLY A 496 -16.11 11.56 7.33
CA GLY A 496 -16.14 13.02 7.56
C GLY A 496 -17.26 13.47 8.49
N ILE A 497 -18.45 12.88 8.36
CA ILE A 497 -19.59 13.17 9.24
C ILE A 497 -19.33 12.71 10.68
N TYR A 498 -18.76 11.54 10.85
CA TYR A 498 -18.39 11.05 12.18
C TYR A 498 -17.31 11.93 12.82
N ALA A 499 -16.29 12.31 12.06
CA ALA A 499 -15.26 13.22 12.54
C ALA A 499 -15.83 14.63 12.87
N PHE A 500 -16.76 15.13 12.06
CA PHE A 500 -17.46 16.40 12.35
C PHE A 500 -18.27 16.31 13.64
N ASN A 501 -19.06 15.24 13.81
CA ASN A 501 -19.81 15.00 15.03
C ASN A 501 -18.90 14.95 16.27
N ASP A 502 -17.76 14.27 16.17
CA ASP A 502 -16.81 14.14 17.27
C ASP A 502 -16.14 15.48 17.63
N ARG A 503 -15.93 16.34 16.63
CA ARG A 503 -15.34 17.68 16.82
C ARG A 503 -16.31 18.68 17.44
N VAL A 504 -17.58 18.70 17.00
CA VAL A 504 -18.57 19.70 17.44
C VAL A 504 -19.37 19.27 18.68
N ALA A 505 -19.40 17.96 18.92
CA ALA A 505 -20.06 17.37 20.06
C ALA A 505 -19.18 16.26 20.66
N HIS A 506 -19.65 15.02 20.67
CA HIS A 506 -18.88 13.86 21.17
C HIS A 506 -19.30 12.59 20.41
N PRO A 507 -18.49 11.51 20.46
CA PRO A 507 -18.80 10.22 19.78
C PRO A 507 -20.15 9.61 20.16
N TRP A 508 -20.70 9.94 21.31
CA TRP A 508 -22.00 9.45 21.79
C TRP A 508 -23.21 10.30 21.37
N PHE A 509 -22.98 11.32 20.56
CA PHE A 509 -24.09 11.99 19.88
C PHE A 509 -24.39 11.31 18.54
N ALA A 510 -25.66 11.38 18.12
CA ALA A 510 -26.07 10.79 16.85
C ALA A 510 -25.41 11.55 15.67
N PRO A 511 -24.66 10.84 14.80
CA PRO A 511 -24.11 11.45 13.57
C PRO A 511 -25.18 11.51 12.48
N ALA A 512 -26.32 12.08 12.79
CA ALA A 512 -27.50 12.14 11.94
C ALA A 512 -28.35 13.37 12.26
N GLY A 513 -29.32 13.65 11.40
CA GLY A 513 -30.24 14.79 11.53
C GLY A 513 -29.65 16.09 11.00
N LEU A 514 -30.48 17.13 10.95
CA LEU A 514 -30.14 18.40 10.29
C LEU A 514 -28.94 19.13 10.92
N ASN A 515 -28.72 18.92 12.21
CA ASN A 515 -27.64 19.60 12.93
C ASN A 515 -26.25 18.99 12.74
N ARG A 516 -26.15 17.68 12.56
CA ARG A 516 -24.86 16.95 12.54
C ARG A 516 -24.72 15.95 11.38
N GLY A 517 -25.82 15.62 10.71
CA GLY A 517 -25.84 14.68 9.59
C GLY A 517 -25.80 15.32 8.20
N GLY A 518 -25.66 16.63 8.10
CA GLY A 518 -25.61 17.35 6.82
C GLY A 518 -24.35 17.00 6.04
N ILE A 519 -24.51 16.59 4.78
CA ILE A 519 -23.39 16.26 3.87
C ILE A 519 -23.12 17.51 3.03
N THR A 520 -22.25 18.37 3.52
CA THR A 520 -21.97 19.69 2.90
C THR A 520 -21.34 19.61 1.52
N THR A 521 -20.67 18.51 1.20
CA THR A 521 -20.05 18.25 -0.11
C THR A 521 -21.02 17.62 -1.11
N ALA A 522 -22.17 17.10 -0.66
CA ALA A 522 -23.12 16.45 -1.56
C ALA A 522 -23.92 17.47 -2.38
N ILE A 523 -23.91 17.26 -3.70
CA ILE A 523 -24.76 18.00 -4.64
C ILE A 523 -26.18 17.46 -4.61
N GLN A 524 -26.30 16.13 -4.66
CA GLN A 524 -27.59 15.42 -4.63
C GLN A 524 -27.42 13.98 -4.15
N ALA A 525 -28.50 13.39 -3.64
CA ALA A 525 -28.60 11.94 -3.47
C ALA A 525 -29.11 11.29 -4.76
N GLU A 526 -28.73 10.04 -5.00
CA GLU A 526 -29.13 9.24 -6.17
C GLU A 526 -30.65 9.16 -6.27
N ARG A 527 -31.32 9.03 -5.14
CA ARG A 527 -32.79 8.99 -5.08
C ARG A 527 -33.34 9.96 -4.05
N LYS A 528 -34.46 10.60 -4.39
CA LYS A 528 -35.25 11.36 -3.44
C LYS A 528 -36.17 10.42 -2.69
N LEU A 529 -35.86 10.18 -1.44
CA LEU A 529 -36.63 9.28 -0.58
C LEU A 529 -37.91 9.94 -0.06
N THR A 530 -39.02 9.26 -0.22
CA THR A 530 -40.27 9.58 0.47
C THR A 530 -40.17 9.22 1.95
N GLN A 531 -41.15 9.63 2.77
CA GLN A 531 -41.19 9.22 4.18
C GLN A 531 -41.28 7.68 4.29
N GLY A 532 -42.19 7.03 3.55
CA GLY A 532 -42.30 5.59 3.55
C GLY A 532 -41.03 4.87 3.17
N ASN A 533 -40.30 5.36 2.14
CA ASN A 533 -39.01 4.77 1.79
C ASN A 533 -37.97 4.87 2.92
N ARG A 534 -37.95 5.99 3.66
CA ARG A 534 -37.06 6.15 4.82
C ARG A 534 -37.44 5.21 5.96
N ASP A 535 -38.75 5.03 6.19
CA ASP A 535 -39.27 4.12 7.22
C ASP A 535 -38.90 2.67 6.87
N ASP A 536 -39.13 2.23 5.62
CA ASP A 536 -38.76 0.89 5.13
C ASP A 536 -37.25 0.59 5.28
N LEU A 537 -36.40 1.57 4.90
CA LEU A 537 -34.95 1.45 5.07
C LEU A 537 -34.57 1.37 6.55
N TYR A 538 -35.13 2.24 7.36
CA TYR A 538 -34.80 2.32 8.78
C TYR A 538 -35.25 1.07 9.54
N ASP A 539 -36.42 0.52 9.21
CA ASP A 539 -36.90 -0.73 9.79
C ASP A 539 -36.03 -1.92 9.42
N SER A 540 -35.41 -1.88 8.24
CA SER A 540 -34.46 -2.88 7.75
C SER A 540 -33.00 -2.62 8.17
N ASN A 541 -32.74 -1.72 9.13
CA ASN A 541 -31.41 -1.35 9.62
C ASN A 541 -30.48 -0.72 8.59
N VAL A 542 -31.03 -0.08 7.55
CA VAL A 542 -30.30 0.76 6.61
C VAL A 542 -30.55 2.23 6.97
N ASN A 543 -29.49 3.02 7.13
CA ASN A 543 -29.61 4.42 7.47
C ASN A 543 -29.85 5.26 6.20
N PRO A 544 -31.02 5.92 6.08
CA PRO A 544 -31.36 6.67 4.89
C PRO A 544 -30.56 7.98 4.78
N ILE A 545 -30.12 8.30 3.57
CA ILE A 545 -29.60 9.61 3.20
C ILE A 545 -30.72 10.31 2.43
N ALA A 546 -31.28 11.36 3.00
CA ALA A 546 -32.44 12.06 2.48
C ALA A 546 -32.09 13.50 2.06
N THR A 547 -32.85 14.02 1.10
CA THR A 547 -32.74 15.42 0.69
C THR A 547 -33.94 16.19 1.20
N PHE A 548 -33.70 17.21 2.00
CA PHE A 548 -34.75 18.09 2.53
C PHE A 548 -34.70 19.44 1.83
N PRO A 549 -35.87 20.03 1.48
CA PRO A 549 -35.94 21.37 0.87
C PRO A 549 -35.26 22.40 1.78
N GLY A 550 -34.33 23.16 1.22
CA GLY A 550 -33.59 24.21 1.95
C GLY A 550 -32.51 23.70 2.92
N GLN A 551 -32.36 22.41 3.12
CA GLN A 551 -31.38 21.82 4.05
C GLN A 551 -30.33 20.96 3.35
N GLY A 552 -30.54 20.61 2.08
CA GLY A 552 -29.63 19.77 1.31
C GLY A 552 -29.71 18.29 1.63
N VAL A 553 -28.64 17.58 1.35
CA VAL A 553 -28.50 16.13 1.56
C VAL A 553 -28.05 15.87 3.00
N THR A 554 -28.77 15.01 3.69
CA THR A 554 -28.57 14.75 5.13
C THR A 554 -28.73 13.30 5.47
N VAL A 555 -27.87 12.77 6.32
CA VAL A 555 -28.02 11.46 6.96
C VAL A 555 -29.17 11.52 7.96
N PHE A 556 -30.15 10.63 7.80
CA PHE A 556 -31.38 10.66 8.61
C PHE A 556 -31.67 9.32 9.29
N GLY A 557 -30.61 8.64 9.78
CA GLY A 557 -30.70 7.40 10.54
C GLY A 557 -29.39 7.13 11.30
N GLN A 558 -29.47 6.30 12.34
CA GLN A 558 -28.35 5.92 13.19
C GLN A 558 -28.45 4.49 13.74
N LYS A 559 -29.02 3.57 12.97
CA LYS A 559 -29.08 2.15 13.35
C LYS A 559 -27.79 1.41 12.99
N THR A 560 -27.40 0.48 13.86
CA THR A 560 -26.44 -0.57 13.54
C THR A 560 -27.15 -1.71 12.79
N LEU A 561 -26.40 -2.68 12.29
CA LEU A 561 -26.97 -3.88 11.64
C LEU A 561 -27.58 -4.89 12.64
N GLN A 562 -27.59 -4.58 13.93
CA GLN A 562 -28.13 -5.48 14.95
C GLN A 562 -29.62 -5.68 14.79
N LYS A 563 -30.05 -6.95 14.66
CA LYS A 563 -31.48 -7.33 14.54
C LYS A 563 -32.22 -7.32 15.88
N LYS A 564 -31.54 -7.77 16.94
CA LYS A 564 -32.13 -7.77 18.28
C LYS A 564 -32.23 -6.38 18.84
N ALA A 565 -33.42 -5.95 19.23
CA ALA A 565 -33.64 -4.67 19.88
C ALA A 565 -32.84 -4.58 21.20
N SER A 566 -31.91 -3.63 21.29
CA SER A 566 -31.14 -3.32 22.50
C SER A 566 -30.60 -1.91 22.41
N ALA A 567 -29.94 -1.41 23.45
CA ALA A 567 -29.27 -0.12 23.37
C ALA A 567 -28.15 -0.07 22.31
N LEU A 568 -27.61 -1.23 21.93
CA LEU A 568 -26.51 -1.35 20.94
C LEU A 568 -27.00 -1.36 19.48
N ASP A 569 -28.30 -1.34 19.27
CA ASP A 569 -28.88 -1.17 17.93
C ASP A 569 -28.73 0.27 17.40
N ARG A 570 -28.12 1.16 18.21
CA ARG A 570 -27.83 2.57 17.85
C ARG A 570 -26.34 2.86 17.78
N ILE A 571 -25.94 3.56 16.72
CA ILE A 571 -24.54 3.90 16.44
C ILE A 571 -23.94 4.74 17.56
N ASN A 572 -24.65 5.74 18.06
CA ASN A 572 -24.17 6.61 19.13
C ASN A 572 -23.83 5.83 20.40
N VAL A 573 -24.64 4.86 20.79
CA VAL A 573 -24.42 4.02 21.98
C VAL A 573 -23.22 3.08 21.74
N ARG A 574 -23.13 2.47 20.56
CA ARG A 574 -21.99 1.61 20.23
C ARG A 574 -20.67 2.41 20.26
N ARG A 575 -20.65 3.61 19.69
CA ARG A 575 -19.47 4.48 19.71
C ARG A 575 -19.13 4.98 21.12
N LEU A 576 -20.13 5.24 21.96
CA LEU A 576 -19.91 5.51 23.38
C LEU A 576 -19.16 4.36 24.05
N LEU A 577 -19.64 3.11 23.86
CA LEU A 577 -19.01 1.96 24.49
C LEU A 577 -17.59 1.69 23.97
N ILE A 578 -17.34 1.91 22.68
CA ILE A 578 -15.98 1.85 22.11
C ILE A 578 -15.07 2.87 22.82
N ARG A 579 -15.53 4.10 23.02
CA ARG A 579 -14.76 5.14 23.70
C ARG A 579 -14.47 4.80 25.15
N VAL A 580 -15.50 4.35 25.89
CA VAL A 580 -15.37 3.93 27.29
C VAL A 580 -14.41 2.73 27.40
N LYS A 581 -14.58 1.71 26.54
CA LYS A 581 -13.75 0.51 26.53
C LYS A 581 -12.28 0.85 26.28
N LYS A 582 -11.99 1.70 25.30
CA LYS A 582 -10.61 2.17 25.02
C LYS A 582 -9.99 2.92 26.20
N PHE A 583 -10.73 3.82 26.83
CA PHE A 583 -10.26 4.56 27.99
C PHE A 583 -9.94 3.62 29.17
N VAL A 584 -10.87 2.72 29.48
CA VAL A 584 -10.68 1.76 30.57
C VAL A 584 -9.52 0.81 30.27
N ALA A 585 -9.41 0.28 29.06
CA ALA A 585 -8.33 -0.60 28.65
C ALA A 585 -6.96 0.10 28.75
N SER A 586 -6.82 1.33 28.27
CA SER A 586 -5.58 2.09 28.35
C SER A 586 -5.18 2.42 29.80
N SER A 587 -6.16 2.75 30.66
CA SER A 587 -5.95 3.07 32.07
C SER A 587 -5.62 1.83 32.91
N SER A 588 -6.20 0.67 32.59
CA SER A 588 -5.97 -0.57 33.32
C SER A 588 -4.61 -1.22 33.01
N ARG A 589 -3.96 -0.90 31.87
CA ARG A 589 -2.63 -1.44 31.53
C ARG A 589 -1.59 -1.18 32.64
N PHE A 590 -1.69 -0.06 33.33
CA PHE A 590 -0.77 0.29 34.44
C PHE A 590 -1.03 -0.50 35.74
N LEU A 591 -2.12 -1.27 35.79
CA LEU A 591 -2.47 -2.10 36.94
C LEU A 591 -2.10 -3.58 36.76
N VAL A 592 -1.66 -3.94 35.55
CA VAL A 592 -1.19 -5.29 35.26
C VAL A 592 0.12 -5.52 36.04
N PHE A 593 0.21 -6.67 36.69
CA PHE A 593 1.27 -7.05 37.67
C PHE A 593 1.26 -6.30 39.01
N GLU A 594 0.31 -5.39 39.24
CA GLU A 594 0.09 -4.82 40.56
C GLU A 594 -0.66 -5.80 41.46
N GLN A 595 -0.43 -5.71 42.75
CA GLN A 595 -1.09 -6.58 43.75
C GLN A 595 -2.57 -6.24 43.86
N ASN A 596 -3.46 -7.27 43.92
CA ASN A 596 -4.89 -7.07 44.12
C ASN A 596 -5.20 -6.65 45.56
N THR A 597 -4.96 -5.40 45.89
CA THR A 597 -5.25 -4.81 47.18
C THR A 597 -6.37 -3.79 47.12
N ALA A 598 -6.98 -3.47 48.24
CA ALA A 598 -7.96 -2.39 48.32
C ALA A 598 -7.41 -1.02 47.84
N ALA A 599 -6.10 -0.79 47.94
CA ALA A 599 -5.45 0.41 47.43
C ALA A 599 -5.43 0.45 45.90
N THR A 600 -5.05 -0.66 45.26
CA THR A 600 -5.03 -0.80 43.81
C THR A 600 -6.43 -0.65 43.22
N ARG A 601 -7.44 -1.28 43.86
CA ARG A 601 -8.85 -1.16 43.45
C ARG A 601 -9.36 0.27 43.54
N ARG A 602 -9.06 1.00 44.64
CA ARG A 602 -9.41 2.42 44.77
C ARG A 602 -8.70 3.32 43.75
N ARG A 603 -7.45 2.99 43.41
CA ARG A 603 -6.72 3.72 42.34
C ARG A 603 -7.43 3.61 40.99
N PHE A 604 -7.87 2.42 40.60
CA PHE A 604 -8.67 2.22 39.41
C PHE A 604 -9.97 3.04 39.44
N LEU A 605 -10.75 2.92 40.50
CA LEU A 605 -11.98 3.69 40.69
C LEU A 605 -11.73 5.20 40.58
N GLY A 606 -10.63 5.68 41.16
CA GLY A 606 -10.21 7.08 41.12
C GLY A 606 -9.86 7.59 39.69
N ILE A 607 -9.60 6.70 38.77
CA ILE A 607 -9.37 7.04 37.35
C ILE A 607 -10.67 6.93 36.52
N VAL A 608 -11.43 5.85 36.71
CA VAL A 608 -12.58 5.53 35.87
C VAL A 608 -13.82 6.35 36.23
N ASN A 609 -14.09 6.56 37.55
CA ASN A 609 -15.28 7.32 37.98
C ASN A 609 -15.29 8.76 37.44
N PRO A 610 -14.23 9.58 37.58
CA PRO A 610 -14.24 10.93 37.04
C PRO A 610 -14.48 11.00 35.53
N PHE A 611 -13.93 10.01 34.80
CA PHE A 611 -14.17 9.93 33.35
C PHE A 611 -15.65 9.62 33.03
N LEU A 612 -16.26 8.66 33.75
CA LEU A 612 -17.67 8.35 33.55
C LEU A 612 -18.60 9.48 34.02
N GLU A 613 -18.24 10.21 35.07
CA GLU A 613 -18.92 11.44 35.52
C GLU A 613 -18.87 12.53 34.44
N GLN A 614 -17.72 12.69 33.80
CA GLN A 614 -17.58 13.59 32.63
C GLN A 614 -18.49 13.16 31.48
N VAL A 615 -18.50 11.89 31.12
CA VAL A 615 -19.39 11.35 30.07
C VAL A 615 -20.85 11.56 30.44
N GLN A 616 -21.23 11.38 31.69
CA GLN A 616 -22.59 11.63 32.19
C GLN A 616 -22.94 13.12 32.11
N SER A 617 -22.07 14.02 32.57
CA SER A 617 -22.31 15.46 32.50
C SER A 617 -22.46 15.98 31.07
N GLN A 618 -21.83 15.29 30.10
CA GLN A 618 -21.91 15.56 28.69
C GLN A 618 -23.03 14.77 27.98
N SER A 619 -24.00 14.29 28.73
CA SER A 619 -25.19 13.58 28.21
C SER A 619 -24.91 12.26 27.49
N GLY A 620 -23.78 11.62 27.74
CA GLY A 620 -23.48 10.28 27.18
C GLY A 620 -24.14 9.16 27.97
N LEU A 621 -24.21 9.31 29.29
CA LEU A 621 -24.82 8.35 30.22
C LEU A 621 -25.91 9.03 31.04
N SER A 622 -27.01 8.34 31.31
CA SER A 622 -28.01 8.76 32.29
C SER A 622 -27.63 8.32 33.70
N ALA A 623 -27.01 7.15 33.83
CA ALA A 623 -26.48 6.63 35.08
C ALA A 623 -25.33 5.65 34.81
N PHE A 624 -24.46 5.52 35.79
CA PHE A 624 -23.42 4.50 35.76
C PHE A 624 -23.10 4.02 37.19
N ARG A 625 -22.54 2.82 37.29
CA ARG A 625 -22.00 2.27 38.52
C ARG A 625 -20.77 1.43 38.19
N VAL A 626 -19.68 1.66 38.93
CA VAL A 626 -18.46 0.84 38.84
C VAL A 626 -18.33 0.05 40.13
N VAL A 627 -18.21 -1.25 40.05
CA VAL A 627 -17.99 -2.16 41.17
C VAL A 627 -16.63 -2.80 41.03
N MET A 628 -15.76 -2.54 41.98
CA MET A 628 -14.42 -3.12 42.10
C MET A 628 -14.04 -3.17 43.59
N ASP A 629 -14.72 -4.05 44.32
CA ASP A 629 -14.57 -4.21 45.76
C ASP A 629 -14.45 -5.71 46.12
N GLU A 630 -14.66 -6.06 47.37
CA GLU A 630 -14.55 -7.43 47.85
C GLU A 630 -15.69 -8.34 47.34
N THR A 631 -16.77 -7.78 46.84
CA THR A 631 -17.90 -8.58 46.31
C THR A 631 -17.57 -9.27 45.01
N ASN A 632 -16.73 -8.64 44.17
CA ASN A 632 -16.26 -9.21 42.90
C ASN A 632 -14.78 -9.59 42.89
N ASN A 633 -14.01 -9.21 43.90
CA ASN A 633 -12.64 -9.66 44.14
C ASN A 633 -12.58 -10.50 45.41
N THR A 634 -13.19 -11.68 45.35
CA THR A 634 -13.18 -12.68 46.44
C THR A 634 -11.80 -13.31 46.58
N PRO A 635 -11.49 -13.99 47.74
CA PRO A 635 -10.24 -14.71 47.88
C PRO A 635 -9.94 -15.66 46.70
N ASP A 636 -10.94 -16.38 46.22
CA ASP A 636 -10.81 -17.27 45.05
C ASP A 636 -10.41 -16.52 43.77
N THR A 637 -10.93 -15.30 43.55
CA THR A 637 -10.54 -14.44 42.41
C THR A 637 -9.10 -13.94 42.56
N ILE A 638 -8.70 -13.61 43.77
CA ILE A 638 -7.34 -13.16 44.08
C ILE A 638 -6.35 -14.31 43.92
N ASP A 639 -6.69 -15.52 44.40
CA ASP A 639 -5.85 -16.72 44.27
C ASP A 639 -5.65 -17.13 42.79
N ARG A 640 -6.59 -16.77 41.91
CA ARG A 640 -6.44 -16.93 40.45
C ARG A 640 -5.65 -15.78 39.79
N ASN A 641 -5.05 -14.89 40.55
CA ASN A 641 -4.33 -13.71 40.05
C ASN A 641 -5.19 -12.78 39.17
N GLN A 642 -6.48 -12.65 39.46
CA GLN A 642 -7.42 -11.84 38.72
C GLN A 642 -7.83 -10.60 39.48
N LEU A 643 -7.89 -9.46 38.79
CA LEU A 643 -8.47 -8.22 39.30
C LEU A 643 -9.75 -7.94 38.48
N VAL A 644 -10.91 -8.02 39.11
CA VAL A 644 -12.22 -7.93 38.44
C VAL A 644 -12.89 -6.60 38.75
N GLY A 645 -13.20 -5.84 37.70
CA GLY A 645 -14.02 -4.64 37.73
C GLY A 645 -15.27 -4.81 36.86
N GLN A 646 -16.42 -4.39 37.36
CA GLN A 646 -17.70 -4.42 36.65
C GLN A 646 -18.21 -3.00 36.44
N LEU A 647 -18.51 -2.64 35.20
CA LEU A 647 -19.06 -1.36 34.80
C LEU A 647 -20.51 -1.57 34.35
N PHE A 648 -21.45 -0.97 35.06
CA PHE A 648 -22.88 -0.92 34.70
C PHE A 648 -23.14 0.45 34.12
N LEU A 649 -23.54 0.49 32.87
CA LEU A 649 -23.71 1.74 32.10
C LEU A 649 -25.14 1.82 31.57
N GLN A 650 -25.78 2.95 31.79
CA GLN A 650 -27.08 3.27 31.23
C GLN A 650 -26.93 4.44 30.25
N PRO A 651 -26.85 4.16 28.92
CA PRO A 651 -26.69 5.22 27.92
C PRO A 651 -27.91 6.10 27.82
N THR A 652 -27.70 7.36 27.49
CA THR A 652 -28.78 8.30 27.21
C THR A 652 -29.39 7.96 25.84
N ARG A 653 -30.71 7.90 25.77
CA ARG A 653 -31.45 7.64 24.53
C ARG A 653 -31.65 8.92 23.73
N THR A 654 -31.50 8.86 22.42
CA THR A 654 -31.81 9.96 21.50
C THR A 654 -33.31 9.91 21.15
N ALA A 655 -33.94 11.09 21.00
CA ALA A 655 -35.29 11.20 20.45
C ALA A 655 -35.22 11.05 18.92
N GLU A 656 -35.80 9.99 18.38
CA GLU A 656 -35.87 9.73 16.94
C GLU A 656 -37.27 9.98 16.38
N PHE A 657 -38.29 9.84 17.23
CA PHE A 657 -39.68 10.09 16.90
C PHE A 657 -40.25 11.17 17.81
N ILE A 658 -40.87 12.17 17.23
CA ILE A 658 -41.57 13.23 17.94
C ILE A 658 -43.05 13.07 17.66
N VAL A 659 -43.80 12.73 18.70
CA VAL A 659 -45.26 12.65 18.62
C VAL A 659 -45.83 13.94 19.17
N LEU A 660 -46.60 14.65 18.35
CA LEU A 660 -47.30 15.85 18.73
C LEU A 660 -48.80 15.50 18.78
N ASP A 661 -49.36 15.60 19.96
CA ASP A 661 -50.80 15.44 20.17
C ASP A 661 -51.40 16.82 20.32
N PHE A 662 -52.40 17.15 19.47
CA PHE A 662 -53.02 18.49 19.39
C PHE A 662 -54.44 18.43 19.91
#